data_13c00c2e668d60b7e5e04dae9576a338
#
_entry.id   13c00c2e668d60b7e5e04dae9576a338
#
_cell.length_a   1.000
_cell.length_b   1.000
_cell.length_c   1.000
_cell.angle_alpha   90.00
_cell.angle_beta   90.00
_cell.angle_gamma   90.00
#
_symmetry.space_group_name_H-M   'P 1'
#
loop_
_entity.id
_entity.type
_entity.pdbx_description
1 polymer ?
#
loop_
_entity_poly.entity_id
_entity_poly.type
_entity_poly.pdbx_seq_one_letter_code
_entity_poly.pdbx_strand_id
1 'polypeptide(L)'
;MQLTLSIKGWWSIKRLLPVLFAISFATVLLLNNLTPGTAQLSQLPHQEIRGVWLTNNDFNILSDRAKLQDTIAQLRRLNFNTIYPVVWNDGYTKYPSAVAKQAGIPFFFKGREGHDIIADIVTQARRQGVLAIPWFEFGFMAPLTSELASQHPDWLTQKQDGTQTSISAAGEVAWLNPFHPEVQKFITDLVVEIITQYNADGIQFDDHMSLPFEFGYDKYTVNLYTQETGSPPPTNPHAQAWKQWRTDKITAFMVQLNQAVKARKPNAIFSVSPNYYDFAYKFQLQDWLNWVRLGVVDELMVQVYRNDLQSFNAQLTSPEIIETKQLIPTGIGIMTGLRNRPVSMQQIQSQVRAAKQNGLGVIFFYYESLWDYAPETVAQRQAGFQELFANPAVRDTSQIIARKPSFNTISVPLYTKGSVGQRVRGYFLQLAVAGGQPKRVLLDTGSAGLRVPKEFLGNAPINKTGQIIKEVLSDGTVLEGELVYTTMQIGLIPTEEPVPVQVVTSRQCLPQKPNCSAKSGTPFSGIIGVNYSEKALPYNPLRKLPGNLSNGFIVSGNGGSNNNGSLILGLTANNREGFKMASLSQQSVINGIPGNRWDSQLNGVCLTISGSSMKNTCNGKMVADTGTSNGFSEVKSASLMGKLKPGRLRPENAVKIAISSIFDYSLKPGTRDGLNVWNVSISAKADHPVVVNSGIAFFDKYDVLFDPVNGQQGFRSRK
;
A
#
# COMPACT_ATOMS: atom_id res chain seq x y z
N MET A 1 19.43 -4.89 -77.60
CA MET A 1 20.85 -5.26 -77.47
C MET A 1 20.82 -6.50 -76.55
N GLN A 2 20.84 -7.67 -77.18
CA GLN A 2 20.81 -8.98 -76.49
C GLN A 2 22.23 -9.30 -76.02
N LEU A 3 22.36 -9.72 -74.77
CA LEU A 3 23.58 -10.30 -74.21
C LEU A 3 23.29 -11.75 -73.83
N THR A 4 23.79 -12.63 -74.69
CA THR A 4 23.83 -14.09 -74.48
C THR A 4 24.94 -14.45 -73.48
N LEU A 5 24.60 -15.09 -72.39
CA LEU A 5 25.55 -15.69 -71.45
C LEU A 5 25.76 -17.17 -71.77
N SER A 6 27.01 -17.45 -72.15
CA SER A 6 27.52 -18.77 -72.50
C SER A 6 27.67 -19.69 -71.27
N ILE A 7 27.09 -20.90 -71.38
CA ILE A 7 27.24 -21.97 -70.40
C ILE A 7 28.55 -22.71 -70.65
N LYS A 8 29.58 -22.44 -69.84
CA LYS A 8 30.76 -23.33 -69.68
C LYS A 8 31.06 -23.48 -68.21
N GLY A 9 30.67 -24.58 -67.60
CA GLY A 9 30.98 -24.85 -66.20
C GLY A 9 30.44 -26.15 -65.65
N TRP A 10 30.17 -27.16 -66.49
CA TRP A 10 29.53 -28.42 -66.03
C TRP A 10 30.51 -29.55 -65.62
N TRP A 11 31.82 -29.26 -65.55
CA TRP A 11 32.82 -30.29 -65.23
C TRP A 11 33.45 -30.19 -63.84
N SER A 12 33.15 -29.21 -63.05
CA SER A 12 33.66 -29.06 -61.69
C SER A 12 32.77 -29.68 -60.59
N ILE A 13 31.46 -29.90 -60.85
CA ILE A 13 30.53 -30.33 -59.82
C ILE A 13 30.67 -31.83 -59.49
N LYS A 14 31.08 -32.67 -60.46
CA LYS A 14 31.27 -34.11 -60.23
C LYS A 14 32.45 -34.50 -59.34
N ARG A 15 33.43 -33.56 -59.11
CA ARG A 15 34.58 -33.83 -58.20
C ARG A 15 34.39 -33.32 -56.79
N LEU A 16 33.36 -32.48 -56.56
CA LEU A 16 33.02 -31.96 -55.23
C LEU A 16 32.02 -32.81 -54.46
N LEU A 17 31.17 -33.59 -55.17
CA LEU A 17 30.19 -34.44 -54.51
C LEU A 17 30.80 -35.52 -53.52
N PRO A 18 31.84 -36.24 -53.88
CA PRO A 18 32.42 -37.24 -52.94
C PRO A 18 33.11 -36.57 -51.71
N VAL A 19 33.64 -35.36 -51.86
CA VAL A 19 34.24 -34.61 -50.72
C VAL A 19 33.18 -34.07 -49.78
N LEU A 20 32.08 -33.59 -50.28
CA LEU A 20 30.93 -33.16 -49.48
C LEU A 20 30.25 -34.32 -48.75
N PHE A 21 30.19 -35.50 -49.43
CA PHE A 21 29.67 -36.72 -48.79
C PHE A 21 30.60 -37.29 -47.72
N ALA A 22 31.91 -37.20 -47.92
CA ALA A 22 32.91 -37.61 -46.92
C ALA A 22 32.93 -36.67 -45.71
N ILE A 23 32.75 -35.34 -45.91
CA ILE A 23 32.64 -34.38 -44.82
C ILE A 23 31.34 -34.54 -44.06
N SER A 24 30.21 -34.81 -44.74
CA SER A 24 28.95 -35.07 -44.08
C SER A 24 28.92 -36.36 -43.29
N PHE A 25 29.63 -37.41 -43.78
CA PHE A 25 29.75 -38.68 -43.08
C PHE A 25 30.67 -38.62 -41.89
N ALA A 26 31.76 -37.83 -42.00
CA ALA A 26 32.70 -37.56 -40.88
C ALA A 26 32.01 -36.68 -39.79
N THR A 27 31.14 -35.75 -40.18
CA THR A 27 30.38 -34.93 -39.20
C THR A 27 29.30 -35.75 -38.50
N VAL A 28 28.63 -36.67 -39.20
CA VAL A 28 27.65 -37.61 -38.60
C VAL A 28 28.37 -38.62 -37.69
N LEU A 29 29.57 -39.12 -38.03
CA LEU A 29 30.36 -40.01 -37.17
C LEU A 29 30.92 -39.28 -35.97
N LEU A 30 31.28 -38.01 -36.08
CA LEU A 30 31.68 -37.17 -34.93
C LEU A 30 30.52 -36.82 -34.01
N LEU A 31 29.32 -36.63 -34.57
CA LEU A 31 28.12 -36.39 -33.77
C LEU A 31 27.59 -37.66 -33.09
N ASN A 32 27.81 -38.86 -33.66
CA ASN A 32 27.41 -40.13 -33.03
C ASN A 32 28.39 -40.60 -31.94
N ASN A 33 29.61 -40.05 -31.88
CA ASN A 33 30.58 -40.34 -30.80
C ASN A 33 30.55 -39.30 -29.66
N LEU A 34 29.71 -38.27 -29.76
CA LEU A 34 29.28 -37.51 -28.61
C LEU A 34 28.27 -38.39 -27.86
N THR A 35 28.76 -39.25 -26.97
CA THR A 35 27.93 -39.71 -25.86
C THR A 35 27.19 -38.48 -25.36
N PRO A 36 25.85 -38.48 -25.20
CA PRO A 36 25.21 -37.46 -24.45
C PRO A 36 25.87 -37.54 -23.05
N GLY A 37 26.85 -36.67 -22.79
CA GLY A 37 27.16 -36.34 -21.44
C GLY A 37 25.80 -35.99 -20.88
N THR A 38 25.27 -36.81 -20.00
CA THR A 38 24.22 -36.43 -19.12
C THR A 38 24.75 -35.18 -18.50
N ALA A 39 24.42 -34.01 -19.11
CA ALA A 39 24.41 -32.77 -18.38
C ALA A 39 23.47 -33.10 -17.23
N GLN A 40 24.06 -33.45 -16.12
CA GLN A 40 23.40 -33.49 -14.85
C GLN A 40 22.87 -32.08 -14.76
N LEU A 41 21.57 -31.91 -15.11
CA LEU A 41 20.85 -30.70 -14.80
C LEU A 41 21.17 -30.50 -13.33
N SER A 42 22.10 -29.59 -13.05
CA SER A 42 22.38 -29.19 -11.68
C SER A 42 21.03 -28.75 -11.17
N GLN A 43 20.39 -29.62 -10.42
CA GLN A 43 19.13 -29.26 -9.77
C GLN A 43 19.45 -27.96 -9.04
N LEU A 44 18.74 -26.91 -9.41
CA LEU A 44 18.88 -25.63 -8.71
C LEU A 44 18.83 -25.93 -7.21
N PRO A 45 19.76 -25.44 -6.44
CA PRO A 45 19.84 -25.76 -5.01
C PRO A 45 18.46 -25.54 -4.40
N HIS A 46 18.00 -26.48 -3.59
CA HIS A 46 16.70 -26.40 -2.94
C HIS A 46 16.59 -25.10 -2.11
N GLN A 47 15.62 -24.28 -2.41
CA GLN A 47 15.35 -23.01 -1.73
C GLN A 47 14.42 -23.26 -0.54
N GLU A 48 14.88 -22.99 0.66
CA GLU A 48 14.07 -23.17 1.88
C GLU A 48 14.62 -22.29 3.01
N ILE A 49 13.74 -21.66 3.78
CA ILE A 49 14.11 -20.96 5.00
C ILE A 49 14.17 -21.97 6.14
N ARG A 50 15.31 -22.01 6.83
CA ARG A 50 15.54 -22.81 8.05
C ARG A 50 16.17 -21.91 9.09
N GLY A 51 15.32 -21.22 9.83
CA GLY A 51 15.72 -20.17 10.74
C GLY A 51 15.59 -20.54 12.22
N VAL A 52 16.22 -19.72 13.06
CA VAL A 52 16.04 -19.77 14.50
C VAL A 52 16.17 -18.37 15.10
N TRP A 53 15.27 -18.02 16.04
CA TRP A 53 15.39 -16.81 16.84
C TRP A 53 16.41 -17.00 17.95
N LEU A 54 17.23 -15.96 18.16
CA LEU A 54 18.11 -15.83 19.31
C LEU A 54 17.54 -14.74 20.22
N THR A 55 16.99 -15.13 21.34
CA THR A 55 16.28 -14.26 22.30
C THR A 55 17.19 -13.75 23.41
N ASN A 56 16.64 -12.93 24.31
CA ASN A 56 17.31 -12.56 25.57
C ASN A 56 17.73 -13.76 26.42
N ASN A 57 17.00 -14.87 26.36
CA ASN A 57 17.33 -16.09 27.12
C ASN A 57 18.63 -16.71 26.64
N ASP A 58 19.03 -16.48 25.39
CA ASP A 58 20.24 -17.02 24.78
C ASP A 58 21.50 -16.19 25.09
N PHE A 59 21.40 -15.14 25.94
CA PHE A 59 22.48 -14.18 26.19
C PHE A 59 23.78 -14.76 26.73
N ASN A 60 23.70 -15.84 27.50
CA ASN A 60 24.91 -16.53 27.98
C ASN A 60 25.74 -17.10 26.83
N ILE A 61 25.13 -17.37 25.70
CA ILE A 61 25.76 -17.86 24.48
C ILE A 61 26.19 -16.70 23.61
N LEU A 62 25.27 -15.74 23.38
CA LEU A 62 25.50 -14.60 22.50
C LEU A 62 26.63 -13.68 22.94
N SER A 63 26.86 -13.59 24.26
CA SER A 63 27.91 -12.73 24.84
C SER A 63 29.27 -13.35 24.95
N ASP A 64 29.41 -14.66 24.71
CA ASP A 64 30.68 -15.40 24.72
C ASP A 64 31.08 -15.73 23.28
N ARG A 65 32.17 -15.15 22.80
CA ARG A 65 32.60 -15.30 21.40
C ARG A 65 32.88 -16.74 21.00
N ALA A 66 33.47 -17.55 21.88
CA ALA A 66 33.75 -18.95 21.59
C ALA A 66 32.44 -19.76 21.49
N LYS A 67 31.56 -19.61 22.46
CA LYS A 67 30.23 -20.26 22.44
C LYS A 67 29.42 -19.82 21.24
N LEU A 68 29.41 -18.54 20.92
CA LEU A 68 28.72 -18.01 19.74
C LEU A 68 29.23 -18.63 18.43
N GLN A 69 30.58 -18.75 18.29
CA GLN A 69 31.17 -19.40 17.12
C GLN A 69 30.72 -20.86 17.01
N ASP A 70 30.79 -21.62 18.12
CA ASP A 70 30.38 -23.02 18.18
C ASP A 70 28.90 -23.21 17.89
N THR A 71 28.06 -22.32 18.43
CA THR A 71 26.62 -22.27 18.20
C THR A 71 26.30 -22.12 16.72
N ILE A 72 26.87 -21.13 16.06
CA ILE A 72 26.58 -20.87 14.63
C ILE A 72 27.14 -22.01 13.77
N ALA A 73 28.31 -22.54 14.10
CA ALA A 73 28.89 -23.70 13.44
C ALA A 73 28.02 -24.96 13.63
N GLN A 74 27.44 -25.18 14.80
CA GLN A 74 26.49 -26.26 15.06
C GLN A 74 25.23 -26.14 14.24
N LEU A 75 24.61 -24.95 14.23
CA LEU A 75 23.42 -24.67 13.41
C LEU A 75 23.73 -24.92 11.93
N ARG A 76 24.89 -24.48 11.44
CA ARG A 76 25.28 -24.71 10.05
C ARG A 76 25.47 -26.19 9.73
N ARG A 77 26.09 -26.98 10.63
CA ARG A 77 26.23 -28.45 10.48
C ARG A 77 24.89 -29.16 10.41
N LEU A 78 23.86 -28.62 11.08
CA LEU A 78 22.48 -29.11 11.04
C LEU A 78 21.67 -28.51 9.87
N ASN A 79 22.33 -27.84 8.92
CA ASN A 79 21.72 -27.23 7.75
C ASN A 79 20.70 -26.13 8.03
N PHE A 80 20.80 -25.45 9.19
CA PHE A 80 20.18 -24.13 9.36
C PHE A 80 20.90 -23.11 8.48
N ASN A 81 20.17 -22.12 7.99
CA ASN A 81 20.72 -21.14 7.07
C ASN A 81 20.44 -19.67 7.44
N THR A 82 19.67 -19.43 8.49
CA THR A 82 19.32 -18.08 8.93
C THR A 82 19.20 -18.00 10.45
N ILE A 83 19.73 -16.94 11.05
CA ILE A 83 19.52 -16.60 12.46
C ILE A 83 18.89 -15.20 12.56
N TYR A 84 18.03 -15.04 13.57
CA TYR A 84 17.34 -13.79 13.86
C TYR A 84 17.69 -13.35 15.29
N PRO A 85 18.84 -12.66 15.47
CA PRO A 85 19.28 -12.22 16.78
C PRO A 85 18.46 -11.01 17.26
N VAL A 86 18.01 -11.04 18.51
CA VAL A 86 17.32 -9.93 19.14
C VAL A 86 18.22 -8.70 19.22
N VAL A 87 17.71 -7.54 18.83
CA VAL A 87 18.43 -6.25 18.87
C VAL A 87 17.69 -5.17 19.66
N TRP A 88 16.38 -5.33 19.86
CA TRP A 88 15.52 -4.41 20.60
C TRP A 88 14.56 -5.21 21.48
N ASN A 89 14.72 -5.08 22.79
CA ASN A 89 13.91 -5.81 23.77
C ASN A 89 14.00 -5.10 25.13
N ASP A 90 12.95 -5.15 25.95
CA ASP A 90 12.85 -4.55 27.28
C ASP A 90 13.08 -3.02 27.32
N GLY A 91 12.87 -2.31 26.20
CA GLY A 91 13.17 -0.88 26.10
C GLY A 91 14.65 -0.56 25.90
N TYR A 92 15.48 -1.57 25.59
CA TYR A 92 16.92 -1.42 25.36
C TYR A 92 17.37 -2.01 24.01
N THR A 93 18.40 -1.40 23.43
CA THR A 93 19.15 -2.03 22.33
C THR A 93 20.08 -3.09 22.86
N LYS A 94 20.40 -4.09 22.04
CA LYS A 94 21.37 -5.14 22.37
C LYS A 94 22.74 -4.89 21.70
N TYR A 95 22.98 -3.64 21.32
CA TYR A 95 24.20 -3.14 20.70
C TYR A 95 24.45 -1.69 21.16
N PRO A 96 25.70 -1.18 21.07
CA PRO A 96 25.98 0.22 21.36
C PRO A 96 25.28 1.13 20.36
N SER A 97 24.23 1.82 20.81
CA SER A 97 23.40 2.70 19.99
C SER A 97 23.59 4.16 20.34
N ALA A 98 23.98 4.98 19.39
CA ALA A 98 24.03 6.43 19.54
C ALA A 98 22.60 7.02 19.61
N VAL A 99 21.66 6.44 18.86
CA VAL A 99 20.24 6.84 18.84
C VAL A 99 19.60 6.59 20.21
N ALA A 100 19.78 5.39 20.78
CA ALA A 100 19.25 5.07 22.12
C ALA A 100 19.86 5.97 23.19
N LYS A 101 21.17 6.22 23.15
CA LYS A 101 21.85 7.12 24.07
C LYS A 101 21.30 8.57 23.98
N GLN A 102 21.03 9.05 22.78
CA GLN A 102 20.45 10.39 22.57
C GLN A 102 19.01 10.47 23.12
N ALA A 103 18.26 9.37 23.09
CA ALA A 103 16.94 9.26 23.68
C ALA A 103 16.95 9.03 25.21
N GLY A 104 18.10 9.16 25.87
CA GLY A 104 18.21 8.99 27.32
C GLY A 104 18.22 7.54 27.80
N ILE A 105 18.39 6.57 26.87
CA ILE A 105 18.55 5.16 27.21
C ILE A 105 20.05 4.90 27.36
N PRO A 106 20.56 4.78 28.63
CA PRO A 106 22.00 4.81 28.86
C PRO A 106 22.71 3.56 28.36
N PHE A 107 22.02 2.45 28.24
CA PHE A 107 22.69 1.20 27.94
C PHE A 107 21.85 0.15 27.25
N PHE A 108 22.59 -0.60 26.42
CA PHE A 108 22.23 -1.93 26.07
C PHE A 108 22.59 -2.84 27.25
N PHE A 109 21.73 -3.65 27.76
CA PHE A 109 21.96 -4.71 28.73
C PHE A 109 22.85 -4.35 29.96
N LYS A 110 22.25 -4.18 31.14
CA LYS A 110 22.98 -3.91 32.39
C LYS A 110 24.11 -4.93 32.62
N GLY A 111 25.35 -4.43 32.79
CA GLY A 111 26.50 -5.19 33.22
C GLY A 111 27.41 -5.74 32.10
N ARG A 112 27.23 -5.32 30.84
CA ARG A 112 28.10 -5.74 29.73
C ARG A 112 28.52 -4.58 28.82
N GLU A 113 28.91 -3.51 29.43
CA GLU A 113 29.42 -2.31 28.77
C GLU A 113 30.68 -2.62 27.97
N GLY A 114 30.68 -2.25 26.70
CA GLY A 114 31.88 -2.31 25.85
C GLY A 114 31.99 -3.51 24.91
N HIS A 115 30.98 -4.40 24.84
CA HIS A 115 31.01 -5.54 23.90
C HIS A 115 29.86 -5.41 22.89
N ASP A 116 30.20 -5.26 21.62
CA ASP A 116 29.23 -5.24 20.54
C ASP A 116 28.88 -6.66 20.07
N ILE A 117 27.87 -7.22 20.71
CA ILE A 117 27.40 -8.59 20.46
C ILE A 117 26.89 -8.76 19.02
N ILE A 118 26.23 -7.74 18.47
CA ILE A 118 25.65 -7.81 17.13
C ILE A 118 26.75 -7.82 16.06
N ALA A 119 27.83 -7.05 16.25
CA ALA A 119 28.99 -7.11 15.37
C ALA A 119 29.60 -8.52 15.34
N ASP A 120 29.73 -9.16 16.49
CA ASP A 120 30.24 -10.53 16.58
C ASP A 120 29.30 -11.55 15.94
N ILE A 121 28.00 -11.47 16.19
CA ILE A 121 26.99 -12.37 15.59
C ILE A 121 27.04 -12.28 14.07
N VAL A 122 26.95 -11.07 13.51
CA VAL A 122 26.96 -10.85 12.04
C VAL A 122 28.26 -11.35 11.42
N THR A 123 29.40 -11.13 12.11
CA THR A 123 30.72 -11.60 11.64
C THR A 123 30.79 -13.11 11.62
N GLN A 124 30.39 -13.81 12.68
CA GLN A 124 30.39 -15.26 12.75
C GLN A 124 29.42 -15.92 11.81
N ALA A 125 28.19 -15.38 11.71
CA ALA A 125 27.19 -15.87 10.76
C ALA A 125 27.70 -15.85 9.32
N ARG A 126 28.32 -14.74 8.91
CA ARG A 126 28.90 -14.60 7.58
C ARG A 126 30.03 -15.59 7.33
N ARG A 127 30.93 -15.80 8.31
CA ARG A 127 32.03 -16.78 8.22
C ARG A 127 31.52 -18.20 7.98
N GLN A 128 30.34 -18.53 8.52
CA GLN A 128 29.72 -19.85 8.41
C GLN A 128 28.72 -19.95 7.23
N GLY A 129 28.49 -18.87 6.47
CA GLY A 129 27.49 -18.85 5.39
C GLY A 129 26.05 -18.96 5.88
N VAL A 130 25.76 -18.40 7.06
CA VAL A 130 24.43 -18.28 7.66
C VAL A 130 24.01 -16.82 7.59
N LEU A 131 22.77 -16.53 7.15
CA LEU A 131 22.24 -15.17 7.14
C LEU A 131 21.96 -14.69 8.57
N ALA A 132 22.28 -13.44 8.85
CA ALA A 132 21.98 -12.78 10.12
C ALA A 132 21.00 -11.62 9.86
N ILE A 133 19.79 -11.76 10.36
CA ILE A 133 18.70 -10.76 10.23
C ILE A 133 18.34 -10.27 11.62
N PRO A 134 18.89 -9.12 12.09
CA PRO A 134 18.54 -8.52 13.37
C PRO A 134 17.02 -8.43 13.60
N TRP A 135 16.56 -8.75 14.80
CA TRP A 135 15.15 -8.88 15.14
C TRP A 135 14.70 -7.87 16.20
N PHE A 136 13.72 -7.04 15.85
CA PHE A 136 13.05 -6.07 16.71
C PHE A 136 11.89 -6.77 17.44
N GLU A 137 12.18 -7.51 18.49
CA GLU A 137 11.21 -8.31 19.22
C GLU A 137 10.14 -7.45 19.91
N PHE A 138 10.55 -6.41 20.63
CA PHE A 138 9.61 -5.58 21.40
C PHE A 138 8.85 -4.53 20.53
N GLY A 139 9.32 -4.23 19.32
CA GLY A 139 8.61 -3.27 18.45
C GLY A 139 8.27 -1.97 19.18
N PHE A 140 6.97 -1.69 19.35
CA PHE A 140 6.45 -0.54 20.11
C PHE A 140 6.24 -0.82 21.60
N MET A 141 6.60 -2.00 22.13
CA MET A 141 6.51 -2.28 23.56
C MET A 141 7.75 -1.76 24.32
N ALA A 142 7.52 -1.39 25.56
CA ALA A 142 8.57 -1.18 26.56
C ALA A 142 7.99 -1.46 27.97
N PRO A 143 8.78 -1.92 28.94
CA PRO A 143 8.35 -1.94 30.33
C PRO A 143 8.02 -0.52 30.78
N LEU A 144 6.93 -0.34 31.55
CA LEU A 144 6.55 0.97 32.07
C LEU A 144 7.66 1.55 32.99
N THR A 145 8.46 0.68 33.59
CA THR A 145 9.60 1.02 34.46
C THR A 145 10.90 1.28 33.71
N SER A 146 10.90 1.21 32.36
CA SER A 146 12.10 1.46 31.56
C SER A 146 12.48 2.93 31.57
N GLU A 147 13.75 3.22 31.38
CA GLU A 147 14.25 4.59 31.18
C GLU A 147 13.55 5.27 30.00
N LEU A 148 13.29 4.54 28.92
CA LEU A 148 12.55 5.04 27.77
C LEU A 148 11.17 5.59 28.15
N ALA A 149 10.38 4.82 28.89
CA ALA A 149 9.04 5.23 29.33
C ALA A 149 9.08 6.40 30.32
N SER A 150 10.09 6.43 31.20
CA SER A 150 10.24 7.52 32.18
C SER A 150 10.76 8.82 31.59
N GLN A 151 11.63 8.76 30.57
CA GLN A 151 12.18 9.94 29.89
C GLN A 151 11.19 10.53 28.87
N HIS A 152 10.33 9.68 28.28
CA HIS A 152 9.40 10.07 27.22
C HIS A 152 7.95 9.64 27.56
N PRO A 153 7.35 10.18 28.63
CA PRO A 153 5.97 9.79 29.00
C PRO A 153 4.94 10.23 27.95
N ASP A 154 5.25 11.24 27.14
CA ASP A 154 4.46 11.73 26.01
C ASP A 154 4.51 10.81 24.77
N TRP A 155 5.47 9.90 24.71
CA TRP A 155 5.53 8.87 23.67
C TRP A 155 4.62 7.69 23.96
N LEU A 156 4.09 7.57 25.17
CA LEU A 156 3.22 6.45 25.54
C LEU A 156 1.77 6.73 25.08
N THR A 157 1.14 5.70 24.52
CA THR A 157 -0.29 5.72 24.25
C THR A 157 -1.08 5.14 25.42
N GLN A 158 -2.39 5.32 25.41
CA GLN A 158 -3.25 4.85 26.50
C GLN A 158 -4.58 4.29 25.98
N LYS A 159 -5.24 3.50 26.81
CA LYS A 159 -6.62 3.08 26.67
C LYS A 159 -7.58 4.22 26.99
N GLN A 160 -8.87 4.03 26.74
CA GLN A 160 -9.89 5.05 26.99
C GLN A 160 -10.03 5.44 28.49
N ASP A 161 -9.74 4.52 29.39
CA ASP A 161 -9.75 4.73 30.84
C ASP A 161 -8.47 5.39 31.39
N GLY A 162 -7.51 5.71 30.51
CA GLY A 162 -6.21 6.29 30.85
C GLY A 162 -5.12 5.24 31.15
N THR A 163 -5.42 3.95 31.18
CA THR A 163 -4.43 2.89 31.41
C THR A 163 -3.42 2.84 30.28
N GLN A 164 -2.12 2.87 30.59
CA GLN A 164 -1.03 2.86 29.62
C GLN A 164 -0.43 1.46 29.39
N THR A 165 -0.87 0.46 30.15
CA THR A 165 -0.29 -0.89 30.12
C THR A 165 -1.26 -1.96 29.65
N SER A 166 -0.69 -3.06 29.19
CA SER A 166 -1.37 -4.35 28.97
C SER A 166 -0.50 -5.50 29.44
N ILE A 167 -1.12 -6.66 29.67
CA ILE A 167 -0.41 -7.89 29.99
C ILE A 167 -0.05 -8.61 28.70
N SER A 168 1.23 -8.89 28.51
CA SER A 168 1.78 -9.69 27.41
C SER A 168 2.46 -10.96 27.95
N ALA A 169 3.00 -11.79 27.06
CA ALA A 169 3.85 -12.91 27.46
C ALA A 169 5.14 -12.47 28.18
N ALA A 170 5.59 -11.23 27.94
CA ALA A 170 6.73 -10.61 28.63
C ALA A 170 6.38 -9.96 29.98
N GLY A 171 5.13 -10.05 30.43
CA GLY A 171 4.61 -9.39 31.63
C GLY A 171 3.82 -8.12 31.32
N GLU A 172 3.80 -7.18 32.28
CA GLU A 172 3.14 -5.90 32.12
C GLU A 172 4.02 -4.94 31.29
N VAL A 173 3.47 -4.44 30.19
CA VAL A 173 4.18 -3.56 29.24
C VAL A 173 3.35 -2.34 28.89
N ALA A 174 4.03 -1.22 28.70
CA ALA A 174 3.50 0.00 28.08
C ALA A 174 3.72 -0.03 26.57
N TRP A 175 2.98 0.82 25.86
CA TRP A 175 3.06 0.92 24.39
C TRP A 175 3.46 2.32 23.97
N LEU A 176 4.54 2.41 23.19
CA LEU A 176 4.90 3.59 22.46
C LEU A 176 3.83 3.88 21.41
N ASN A 177 3.50 5.14 21.24
CA ASN A 177 2.47 5.57 20.29
C ASN A 177 2.97 5.49 18.84
N PRO A 178 2.50 4.52 18.02
CA PRO A 178 2.95 4.38 16.64
C PRO A 178 2.51 5.54 15.73
N PHE A 179 1.66 6.43 16.22
CA PHE A 179 1.16 7.60 15.50
C PHE A 179 1.96 8.88 15.82
N HIS A 180 2.79 8.83 16.87
CA HIS A 180 3.60 9.98 17.30
C HIS A 180 4.86 10.11 16.43
N PRO A 181 5.12 11.29 15.82
CA PRO A 181 6.20 11.45 14.86
C PRO A 181 7.60 11.22 15.46
N GLU A 182 7.81 11.57 16.74
CA GLU A 182 9.09 11.33 17.40
C GLU A 182 9.31 9.84 17.68
N VAL A 183 8.26 9.08 18.03
CA VAL A 183 8.33 7.62 18.16
C VAL A 183 8.69 6.98 16.81
N GLN A 184 8.01 7.40 15.73
CA GLN A 184 8.31 6.92 14.39
C GLN A 184 9.74 7.24 13.99
N LYS A 185 10.21 8.46 14.29
CA LYS A 185 11.59 8.86 14.03
C LYS A 185 12.57 8.02 14.84
N PHE A 186 12.35 7.85 16.14
CA PHE A 186 13.20 7.05 17.02
C PHE A 186 13.37 5.60 16.53
N ILE A 187 12.26 4.91 16.25
CA ILE A 187 12.31 3.53 15.72
C ILE A 187 13.01 3.49 14.35
N THR A 188 12.71 4.45 13.47
CA THR A 188 13.37 4.53 12.16
C THR A 188 14.87 4.73 12.30
N ASP A 189 15.29 5.62 13.18
CA ASP A 189 16.72 5.93 13.39
C ASP A 189 17.46 4.71 13.95
N LEU A 190 16.88 3.96 14.91
CA LEU A 190 17.45 2.70 15.42
C LEU A 190 17.63 1.67 14.29
N VAL A 191 16.60 1.49 13.46
CA VAL A 191 16.65 0.53 12.34
C VAL A 191 17.71 0.94 11.31
N VAL A 192 17.74 2.23 10.95
CA VAL A 192 18.74 2.78 10.00
C VAL A 192 20.15 2.67 10.58
N GLU A 193 20.31 2.89 11.88
CA GLU A 193 21.61 2.71 12.57
C GLU A 193 22.13 1.28 12.41
N ILE A 194 21.30 0.26 12.67
CA ILE A 194 21.65 -1.15 12.49
C ILE A 194 22.03 -1.45 11.03
N ILE A 195 21.21 -1.07 10.09
CA ILE A 195 21.44 -1.35 8.66
C ILE A 195 22.69 -0.64 8.15
N THR A 196 23.06 0.49 8.75
CA THR A 196 24.25 1.26 8.37
C THR A 196 25.53 0.74 9.03
N GLN A 197 25.47 0.40 10.32
CA GLN A 197 26.65 0.02 11.11
C GLN A 197 27.05 -1.44 10.89
N TYR A 198 26.04 -2.32 10.75
CA TYR A 198 26.29 -3.76 10.60
C TYR A 198 26.02 -4.20 9.16
N ASN A 199 26.86 -5.05 8.65
CA ASN A 199 26.62 -5.65 7.34
C ASN A 199 25.63 -6.83 7.45
N ALA A 200 24.52 -6.62 8.20
CA ALA A 200 23.43 -7.57 8.37
C ALA A 200 22.69 -7.82 7.05
N ASP A 201 22.12 -9.02 6.88
CA ASP A 201 21.45 -9.40 5.63
C ASP A 201 20.03 -8.79 5.51
N GLY A 202 19.49 -8.27 6.61
CA GLY A 202 18.17 -7.66 6.67
C GLY A 202 17.82 -7.15 8.06
N ILE A 203 16.54 -6.97 8.29
CA ILE A 203 15.93 -6.61 9.57
C ILE A 203 14.58 -7.31 9.68
N GLN A 204 14.23 -7.83 10.86
CA GLN A 204 12.93 -8.45 11.11
C GLN A 204 12.18 -7.71 12.21
N PHE A 205 10.86 -7.58 12.02
CA PHE A 205 9.93 -6.97 12.97
C PHE A 205 8.94 -8.01 13.47
N ASP A 206 8.71 -8.02 14.78
CA ASP A 206 7.81 -8.96 15.41
C ASP A 206 6.34 -8.53 15.38
N ASP A 207 5.46 -9.34 15.96
CA ASP A 207 4.04 -9.03 16.14
C ASP A 207 3.80 -7.77 16.99
N HIS A 208 4.80 -7.31 17.73
CA HIS A 208 4.76 -6.05 18.50
C HIS A 208 5.06 -4.77 17.68
N MET A 209 5.33 -4.87 16.38
CA MET A 209 5.22 -3.73 15.46
C MET A 209 3.76 -3.48 15.10
N SER A 210 2.98 -3.19 16.13
CA SER A 210 1.53 -3.21 16.15
C SER A 210 1.01 -2.37 17.31
N LEU A 211 -0.31 -2.29 17.48
CA LEU A 211 -0.93 -1.69 18.64
C LEU A 211 -2.15 -2.51 19.05
N PRO A 212 -2.30 -2.92 20.32
CA PRO A 212 -3.53 -3.56 20.74
C PRO A 212 -4.74 -2.65 20.51
N PHE A 213 -5.84 -3.23 20.03
CA PHE A 213 -7.03 -2.50 19.58
C PHE A 213 -7.65 -1.56 20.62
N GLU A 214 -7.37 -1.77 21.92
CA GLU A 214 -7.87 -0.95 23.03
C GLU A 214 -7.15 0.40 23.16
N PHE A 215 -5.95 0.55 22.58
CA PHE A 215 -5.10 1.73 22.70
C PHE A 215 -5.37 2.79 21.60
N GLY A 216 -4.75 3.97 21.77
CA GLY A 216 -4.86 5.09 20.85
C GLY A 216 -5.78 6.20 21.36
N TYR A 217 -6.09 6.21 22.65
CA TYR A 217 -6.92 7.26 23.28
C TYR A 217 -6.09 8.31 24.03
N ASP A 218 -4.78 8.35 23.80
CA ASP A 218 -3.93 9.45 24.28
C ASP A 218 -4.27 10.78 23.57
N LYS A 219 -3.92 11.87 24.22
CA LYS A 219 -4.24 13.23 23.77
C LYS A 219 -3.74 13.51 22.33
N TYR A 220 -2.54 13.04 21.99
CA TYR A 220 -1.97 13.25 20.66
C TYR A 220 -2.82 12.54 19.59
N THR A 221 -3.09 11.28 19.79
CA THR A 221 -3.85 10.44 18.85
C THR A 221 -5.29 10.92 18.68
N VAL A 222 -5.96 11.29 19.80
CA VAL A 222 -7.32 11.87 19.77
C VAL A 222 -7.35 13.16 18.96
N ASN A 223 -6.40 14.04 19.17
CA ASN A 223 -6.31 15.29 18.41
C ASN A 223 -6.05 15.02 16.92
N LEU A 224 -5.11 14.14 16.60
CA LEU A 224 -4.78 13.79 15.22
C LEU A 224 -5.99 13.19 14.49
N TYR A 225 -6.67 12.23 15.13
CA TYR A 225 -7.89 11.65 14.56
C TYR A 225 -8.97 12.71 14.36
N THR A 226 -9.20 13.58 15.35
CA THR A 226 -10.20 14.65 15.28
C THR A 226 -9.89 15.66 14.17
N GLN A 227 -8.63 16.04 14.00
CA GLN A 227 -8.21 16.91 12.91
C GLN A 227 -8.44 16.26 11.53
N GLU A 228 -8.15 14.97 11.43
CA GLU A 228 -8.27 14.26 10.17
C GLU A 228 -9.70 13.85 9.83
N THR A 229 -10.54 13.55 10.81
CA THR A 229 -11.89 13.03 10.57
C THR A 229 -13.00 14.05 10.83
N GLY A 230 -12.71 15.12 11.58
CA GLY A 230 -13.67 16.14 11.99
C GLY A 230 -14.54 15.74 13.18
N SER A 231 -14.25 14.58 13.81
CA SER A 231 -14.97 14.06 14.98
C SER A 231 -14.02 13.34 15.91
N PRO A 232 -14.28 13.33 17.23
CA PRO A 232 -13.47 12.55 18.16
C PRO A 232 -13.54 11.06 17.85
N PRO A 233 -12.55 10.25 18.28
CA PRO A 233 -12.61 8.81 18.08
C PRO A 233 -13.82 8.20 18.79
N PRO A 234 -14.41 7.13 18.20
CA PRO A 234 -15.50 6.38 18.83
C PRO A 234 -15.08 5.82 20.19
N THR A 235 -16.03 5.75 21.13
CA THR A 235 -15.82 5.10 22.44
C THR A 235 -15.68 3.57 22.32
N ASN A 236 -16.27 2.96 21.29
CA ASN A 236 -16.07 1.55 20.99
C ASN A 236 -14.73 1.35 20.26
N PRO A 237 -13.72 0.70 20.87
CA PRO A 237 -12.42 0.49 20.24
C PRO A 237 -12.48 -0.42 19.01
N HIS A 238 -13.54 -1.22 18.85
CA HIS A 238 -13.79 -2.06 17.67
C HIS A 238 -14.54 -1.35 16.54
N ALA A 239 -14.94 -0.08 16.72
CA ALA A 239 -15.60 0.67 15.64
C ALA A 239 -14.76 0.64 14.36
N GLN A 240 -15.39 0.20 13.26
CA GLN A 240 -14.67 -0.10 12.01
C GLN A 240 -13.83 1.09 11.49
N ALA A 241 -14.39 2.30 11.52
CA ALA A 241 -13.66 3.49 11.06
C ALA A 241 -12.43 3.80 11.94
N TRP A 242 -12.55 3.61 13.26
CA TRP A 242 -11.46 3.82 14.21
C TRP A 242 -10.38 2.74 14.09
N LYS A 243 -10.77 1.48 13.95
CA LYS A 243 -9.86 0.37 13.69
C LYS A 243 -9.10 0.59 12.40
N GLN A 244 -9.81 0.87 11.31
CA GLN A 244 -9.20 1.09 9.99
C GLN A 244 -8.21 2.26 10.01
N TRP A 245 -8.58 3.39 10.60
CA TRP A 245 -7.69 4.55 10.67
C TRP A 245 -6.36 4.24 11.39
N ARG A 246 -6.42 3.55 12.54
CA ARG A 246 -5.22 3.15 13.28
C ARG A 246 -4.37 2.16 12.49
N THR A 247 -5.01 1.15 11.89
CA THR A 247 -4.35 0.15 11.03
C THR A 247 -3.66 0.82 9.84
N ASP A 248 -4.32 1.76 9.17
CA ASP A 248 -3.76 2.51 8.05
C ASP A 248 -2.54 3.34 8.47
N LYS A 249 -2.57 3.95 9.66
CA LYS A 249 -1.42 4.70 10.19
C LYS A 249 -0.20 3.82 10.48
N ILE A 250 -0.42 2.62 11.06
CA ILE A 250 0.67 1.65 11.27
C ILE A 250 1.22 1.18 9.92
N THR A 251 0.35 0.87 8.98
CA THR A 251 0.76 0.52 7.60
C THR A 251 1.59 1.65 6.97
N ALA A 252 1.18 2.91 7.17
CA ALA A 252 1.92 4.10 6.73
C ALA A 252 3.35 4.11 7.26
N PHE A 253 3.49 3.88 8.54
CA PHE A 253 4.79 3.85 9.17
C PHE A 253 5.65 2.70 8.62
N MET A 254 5.10 1.50 8.45
CA MET A 254 5.85 0.36 7.92
C MET A 254 6.36 0.61 6.49
N VAL A 255 5.58 1.31 5.65
CA VAL A 255 6.05 1.72 4.31
C VAL A 255 7.22 2.71 4.42
N GLN A 256 7.11 3.74 5.26
CA GLN A 256 8.19 4.71 5.47
C GLN A 256 9.46 4.04 6.01
N LEU A 257 9.30 3.11 6.95
CA LEU A 257 10.40 2.34 7.52
C LEU A 257 11.10 1.47 6.47
N ASN A 258 10.32 0.77 5.64
CA ASN A 258 10.86 0.01 4.51
C ASN A 258 11.65 0.91 3.56
N GLN A 259 11.11 2.07 3.18
CA GLN A 259 11.79 3.03 2.31
C GLN A 259 13.11 3.52 2.93
N ALA A 260 13.14 3.78 4.24
CA ALA A 260 14.35 4.19 4.94
C ALA A 260 15.42 3.07 4.93
N VAL A 261 15.02 1.82 5.15
CA VAL A 261 15.90 0.64 5.07
C VAL A 261 16.45 0.47 3.65
N LYS A 262 15.57 0.45 2.64
CA LYS A 262 15.95 0.23 1.24
C LYS A 262 16.81 1.37 0.66
N ALA A 263 16.64 2.59 1.14
CA ALA A 263 17.49 3.72 0.77
C ALA A 263 18.95 3.55 1.25
N ARG A 264 19.17 2.82 2.36
CA ARG A 264 20.49 2.55 2.89
C ARG A 264 21.10 1.26 2.34
N LYS A 265 20.29 0.22 2.26
CA LYS A 265 20.70 -1.09 1.77
C LYS A 265 19.58 -1.70 0.91
N PRO A 266 19.58 -1.47 -0.41
CA PRO A 266 18.50 -1.92 -1.32
C PRO A 266 18.21 -3.44 -1.23
N ASN A 267 19.24 -4.25 -0.96
CA ASN A 267 19.12 -5.71 -0.87
C ASN A 267 18.85 -6.22 0.55
N ALA A 268 18.65 -5.35 1.55
CA ALA A 268 18.32 -5.79 2.89
C ALA A 268 16.96 -6.48 2.89
N ILE A 269 16.85 -7.65 3.51
CA ILE A 269 15.59 -8.37 3.70
C ILE A 269 14.77 -7.62 4.74
N PHE A 270 13.59 -7.13 4.35
CA PHE A 270 12.60 -6.57 5.26
C PHE A 270 11.62 -7.69 5.66
N SER A 271 11.90 -8.31 6.79
CA SER A 271 11.18 -9.48 7.30
C SER A 271 10.16 -9.07 8.36
N VAL A 272 9.03 -9.77 8.46
CA VAL A 272 8.09 -9.64 9.58
C VAL A 272 7.71 -11.01 10.13
N SER A 273 7.52 -11.09 11.47
CA SER A 273 7.12 -12.31 12.17
C SER A 273 5.84 -12.10 12.99
N PRO A 274 4.68 -11.93 12.32
CA PRO A 274 3.42 -11.63 12.97
C PRO A 274 2.73 -12.87 13.51
N ASN A 275 1.70 -12.67 14.33
CA ASN A 275 0.68 -13.68 14.61
C ASN A 275 -0.13 -14.02 13.34
N TYR A 276 -0.92 -15.12 13.40
CA TYR A 276 -1.86 -15.45 12.31
C TYR A 276 -2.84 -14.30 12.04
N TYR A 277 -3.23 -14.12 10.78
CA TYR A 277 -3.80 -12.87 10.27
C TYR A 277 -5.04 -12.39 11.03
N ASP A 278 -5.97 -13.29 11.30
CA ASP A 278 -7.23 -12.92 11.96
C ASP A 278 -7.00 -12.28 13.35
N PHE A 279 -6.06 -12.82 14.12
CA PHE A 279 -5.66 -12.25 15.41
C PHE A 279 -4.87 -10.95 15.23
N ALA A 280 -3.85 -10.95 14.38
CA ALA A 280 -2.99 -9.79 14.13
C ALA A 280 -3.81 -8.57 13.67
N TYR A 281 -4.74 -8.75 12.72
CA TYR A 281 -5.57 -7.68 12.21
C TYR A 281 -6.64 -7.20 13.19
N LYS A 282 -7.32 -8.13 13.89
CA LYS A 282 -8.45 -7.78 14.78
C LYS A 282 -8.01 -7.20 16.10
N PHE A 283 -6.96 -7.75 16.70
CA PHE A 283 -6.58 -7.46 18.07
C PHE A 283 -5.27 -6.67 18.21
N GLN A 284 -4.41 -6.72 17.19
CA GLN A 284 -3.13 -6.02 17.18
C GLN A 284 -3.03 -4.92 16.11
N LEU A 285 -4.08 -4.65 15.33
CA LEU A 285 -4.10 -3.66 14.25
C LEU A 285 -2.93 -3.84 13.24
N GLN A 286 -2.44 -5.07 13.09
CA GLN A 286 -1.31 -5.43 12.26
C GLN A 286 -1.80 -6.06 10.94
N ASP A 287 -1.92 -5.25 9.90
CA ASP A 287 -2.41 -5.67 8.58
C ASP A 287 -1.25 -6.17 7.69
N TRP A 288 -0.56 -7.23 8.17
CA TRP A 288 0.62 -7.76 7.48
C TRP A 288 0.32 -8.29 6.06
N LEU A 289 -0.90 -8.77 5.79
CA LEU A 289 -1.27 -9.21 4.45
C LEU A 289 -1.29 -8.03 3.47
N ASN A 290 -1.81 -6.89 3.92
CA ASN A 290 -1.75 -5.66 3.13
C ASN A 290 -0.29 -5.19 2.94
N TRP A 291 0.58 -5.31 3.95
CA TRP A 291 2.00 -4.98 3.81
C TRP A 291 2.70 -5.84 2.76
N VAL A 292 2.35 -7.14 2.67
CA VAL A 292 2.84 -8.04 1.61
C VAL A 292 2.33 -7.60 0.24
N ARG A 293 1.04 -7.32 0.13
CA ARG A 293 0.41 -6.83 -1.11
C ARG A 293 1.00 -5.51 -1.59
N LEU A 294 1.37 -4.63 -0.65
CA LEU A 294 2.03 -3.36 -0.91
C LEU A 294 3.53 -3.51 -1.26
N GLY A 295 4.09 -4.72 -1.22
CA GLY A 295 5.51 -4.96 -1.48
C GLY A 295 6.45 -4.38 -0.39
N VAL A 296 5.93 -4.12 0.80
CA VAL A 296 6.70 -3.63 1.96
C VAL A 296 7.53 -4.76 2.56
N VAL A 297 7.01 -5.99 2.52
CA VAL A 297 7.61 -7.17 3.15
C VAL A 297 8.29 -8.04 2.10
N ASP A 298 9.55 -8.39 2.32
CA ASP A 298 10.32 -9.30 1.46
C ASP A 298 10.22 -10.75 1.94
N GLU A 299 9.92 -10.97 3.23
CA GLU A 299 9.87 -12.26 3.87
C GLU A 299 8.86 -12.25 5.01
N LEU A 300 8.01 -13.27 5.10
CA LEU A 300 7.02 -13.42 6.16
C LEU A 300 7.26 -14.69 6.97
N MET A 301 7.32 -14.59 8.32
CA MET A 301 7.48 -15.69 9.27
C MET A 301 6.31 -15.73 10.26
N VAL A 302 5.20 -16.38 9.87
CA VAL A 302 3.97 -16.38 10.73
C VAL A 302 4.16 -17.28 11.95
N GLN A 303 3.91 -16.74 13.12
CA GLN A 303 3.98 -17.48 14.39
C GLN A 303 2.77 -18.40 14.54
N VAL A 304 2.98 -19.71 14.41
CA VAL A 304 1.93 -20.74 14.53
C VAL A 304 2.26 -21.68 15.68
N TYR A 305 2.14 -21.18 16.91
CA TYR A 305 2.42 -21.93 18.12
C TYR A 305 1.22 -22.79 18.53
N ARG A 306 1.10 -23.99 17.96
CA ARG A 306 0.01 -24.94 18.21
C ARG A 306 0.51 -26.22 18.84
N ASN A 307 -0.28 -26.78 19.76
CA ASN A 307 0.05 -28.01 20.48
C ASN A 307 -0.29 -29.27 19.68
N ASP A 308 -1.25 -29.18 18.78
CA ASP A 308 -1.72 -30.28 17.97
C ASP A 308 -1.53 -30.00 16.46
N LEU A 309 -1.39 -31.09 15.70
CA LEU A 309 -1.12 -31.01 14.28
C LEU A 309 -2.36 -30.56 13.47
N GLN A 310 -3.58 -30.79 13.96
CA GLN A 310 -4.80 -30.42 13.24
C GLN A 310 -4.96 -28.91 13.20
N SER A 311 -4.88 -28.23 14.35
CA SER A 311 -4.95 -26.76 14.42
C SER A 311 -3.72 -26.10 13.77
N PHE A 312 -2.55 -26.75 13.80
CA PHE A 312 -1.38 -26.29 13.07
C PHE A 312 -1.65 -26.30 11.55
N ASN A 313 -2.10 -27.44 11.00
CA ASN A 313 -2.38 -27.58 9.57
C ASN A 313 -3.49 -26.62 9.08
N ALA A 314 -4.50 -26.34 9.91
CA ALA A 314 -5.55 -25.38 9.58
C ALA A 314 -4.97 -23.97 9.30
N GLN A 315 -3.92 -23.58 10.05
CA GLN A 315 -3.25 -22.30 9.81
C GLN A 315 -2.42 -22.31 8.50
N LEU A 316 -1.74 -23.42 8.19
CA LEU A 316 -0.90 -23.52 6.98
C LEU A 316 -1.70 -23.37 5.68
N THR A 317 -2.99 -23.72 5.74
CA THR A 317 -3.91 -23.70 4.59
C THR A 317 -4.88 -22.51 4.61
N SER A 318 -4.65 -21.54 5.50
CA SER A 318 -5.45 -20.32 5.51
C SER A 318 -5.28 -19.52 4.20
N PRO A 319 -6.32 -18.81 3.72
CA PRO A 319 -6.26 -18.05 2.48
C PRO A 319 -5.09 -17.06 2.43
N GLU A 320 -4.78 -16.44 3.55
CA GLU A 320 -3.73 -15.45 3.68
C GLU A 320 -2.33 -16.07 3.50
N ILE A 321 -2.09 -17.25 4.05
CA ILE A 321 -0.83 -17.99 3.85
C ILE A 321 -0.71 -18.48 2.41
N ILE A 322 -1.81 -18.99 1.82
CA ILE A 322 -1.83 -19.43 0.42
C ILE A 322 -1.49 -18.28 -0.51
N GLU A 323 -2.08 -17.10 -0.28
CA GLU A 323 -1.79 -15.90 -1.08
C GLU A 323 -0.33 -15.44 -0.90
N THR A 324 0.12 -15.33 0.35
CA THR A 324 1.44 -14.76 0.65
C THR A 324 2.58 -15.59 0.08
N LYS A 325 2.54 -16.93 0.20
CA LYS A 325 3.59 -17.81 -0.32
C LYS A 325 3.73 -17.77 -1.85
N GLN A 326 2.70 -17.29 -2.56
CA GLN A 326 2.78 -17.05 -4.01
C GLN A 326 3.50 -15.73 -4.34
N LEU A 327 3.55 -14.80 -3.38
CA LEU A 327 4.10 -13.47 -3.58
C LEU A 327 5.53 -13.33 -3.06
N ILE A 328 5.81 -13.89 -1.88
CA ILE A 328 7.10 -13.75 -1.18
C ILE A 328 7.50 -15.05 -0.47
N PRO A 329 8.79 -15.25 -0.17
CA PRO A 329 9.24 -16.30 0.74
C PRO A 329 8.48 -16.24 2.07
N THR A 330 7.81 -17.35 2.39
CA THR A 330 6.95 -17.46 3.57
C THR A 330 7.35 -18.67 4.40
N GLY A 331 7.48 -18.48 5.70
CA GLY A 331 7.80 -19.53 6.66
C GLY A 331 6.87 -19.51 7.87
N ILE A 332 6.97 -20.55 8.67
CA ILE A 332 6.13 -20.79 9.85
C ILE A 332 7.02 -20.85 11.09
N GLY A 333 6.66 -20.06 12.09
CA GLY A 333 7.23 -20.12 13.42
C GLY A 333 6.72 -21.34 14.19
N ILE A 334 7.63 -22.19 14.62
CA ILE A 334 7.38 -23.41 15.37
C ILE A 334 7.98 -23.26 16.76
N MET A 335 7.16 -23.47 17.80
CA MET A 335 7.63 -23.52 19.19
C MET A 335 8.36 -24.84 19.45
N THR A 336 9.58 -24.77 19.96
CA THR A 336 10.41 -25.95 20.26
C THR A 336 10.47 -26.32 21.73
N GLY A 337 9.88 -25.49 22.60
CA GLY A 337 9.76 -25.72 24.04
C GLY A 337 9.76 -24.42 24.85
N LEU A 338 9.22 -24.47 26.04
CA LEU A 338 9.29 -23.45 27.09
C LEU A 338 9.60 -24.16 28.41
N ARG A 339 10.13 -23.44 29.42
CA ARG A 339 10.49 -24.00 30.73
C ARG A 339 9.36 -24.83 31.39
N ASN A 340 8.13 -24.36 31.23
CA ASN A 340 6.93 -25.01 31.82
C ASN A 340 6.11 -25.79 30.78
N ARG A 341 6.60 -25.88 29.52
CA ARG A 341 5.88 -26.50 28.42
C ARG A 341 6.87 -27.17 27.45
N PRO A 342 7.32 -28.37 27.77
CA PRO A 342 8.24 -29.10 26.89
C PRO A 342 7.52 -29.53 25.61
N VAL A 343 8.26 -29.53 24.49
CA VAL A 343 7.77 -29.96 23.17
C VAL A 343 8.63 -31.11 22.68
N SER A 344 8.04 -32.23 22.27
CA SER A 344 8.77 -33.39 21.79
C SER A 344 9.34 -33.19 20.38
N MET A 345 10.45 -33.87 20.09
CA MET A 345 11.02 -33.89 18.75
C MET A 345 10.07 -34.46 17.71
N GLN A 346 9.25 -35.45 18.09
CA GLN A 346 8.22 -36.02 17.23
C GLN A 346 7.18 -34.97 16.81
N GLN A 347 6.73 -34.10 17.71
CA GLN A 347 5.84 -33.01 17.38
C GLN A 347 6.49 -32.02 16.41
N ILE A 348 7.73 -31.60 16.70
CA ILE A 348 8.49 -30.68 15.84
C ILE A 348 8.65 -31.27 14.44
N GLN A 349 9.06 -32.56 14.35
CA GLN A 349 9.20 -33.25 13.06
C GLN A 349 7.91 -33.27 12.28
N SER A 350 6.77 -33.53 12.94
CA SER A 350 5.44 -33.55 12.30
C SER A 350 5.07 -32.17 11.77
N GLN A 351 5.29 -31.12 12.53
CA GLN A 351 5.00 -29.75 12.13
C GLN A 351 5.93 -29.27 10.99
N VAL A 352 7.21 -29.59 11.05
CA VAL A 352 8.16 -29.26 9.97
C VAL A 352 7.82 -29.98 8.66
N ARG A 353 7.49 -31.28 8.73
CA ARG A 353 7.04 -32.03 7.54
C ARG A 353 5.77 -31.41 6.94
N ALA A 354 4.81 -31.05 7.77
CA ALA A 354 3.59 -30.37 7.30
C ALA A 354 3.88 -29.03 6.64
N ALA A 355 4.75 -28.19 7.21
CA ALA A 355 5.16 -26.92 6.63
C ALA A 355 5.83 -27.13 5.24
N LYS A 356 6.79 -28.08 5.15
CA LYS A 356 7.48 -28.43 3.90
C LYS A 356 6.53 -28.92 2.83
N GLN A 357 5.57 -29.80 3.18
CA GLN A 357 4.53 -30.29 2.24
C GLN A 357 3.67 -29.16 1.67
N ASN A 358 3.52 -28.07 2.41
CA ASN A 358 2.82 -26.87 1.97
C ASN A 358 3.75 -25.85 1.25
N GLY A 359 5.02 -26.18 0.99
CA GLY A 359 5.98 -25.30 0.35
C GLY A 359 6.39 -24.11 1.22
N LEU A 360 6.36 -24.25 2.54
CA LEU A 360 6.68 -23.22 3.52
C LEU A 360 8.05 -23.48 4.17
N GLY A 361 8.79 -22.41 4.43
CA GLY A 361 9.97 -22.45 5.27
C GLY A 361 9.62 -22.61 6.75
N VAL A 362 10.60 -22.77 7.60
CA VAL A 362 10.42 -22.88 9.04
C VAL A 362 11.40 -22.00 9.82
N ILE A 363 10.94 -21.49 10.96
CA ILE A 363 11.76 -20.79 11.93
C ILE A 363 11.38 -21.29 13.33
N PHE A 364 12.37 -21.50 14.19
CA PHE A 364 12.16 -22.07 15.50
C PHE A 364 12.23 -21.02 16.61
N PHE A 365 11.29 -21.05 17.50
CA PHE A 365 11.24 -20.23 18.69
C PHE A 365 11.62 -21.08 19.90
N TYR A 366 12.77 -20.92 20.48
CA TYR A 366 13.96 -20.11 20.23
C TYR A 366 15.22 -21.01 20.38
N TYR A 367 16.47 -20.49 20.30
CA TYR A 367 17.69 -21.33 20.21
C TYR A 367 17.86 -22.27 21.40
N GLU A 368 17.82 -21.76 22.66
CA GLU A 368 17.95 -22.60 23.86
C GLU A 368 16.94 -23.76 23.84
N SER A 369 15.69 -23.50 23.44
CA SER A 369 14.64 -24.51 23.40
C SER A 369 14.78 -25.55 22.27
N LEU A 370 15.70 -25.37 21.36
CA LEU A 370 16.06 -26.47 20.44
C LEU A 370 16.64 -27.66 21.19
N TRP A 371 17.33 -27.41 22.31
CA TRP A 371 18.10 -28.37 23.05
C TRP A 371 17.52 -28.70 24.41
N ASP A 372 17.04 -27.68 25.10
CA ASP A 372 16.46 -27.74 26.42
C ASP A 372 14.91 -27.73 26.36
N TYR A 373 14.27 -27.90 27.49
CA TYR A 373 12.79 -27.93 27.62
C TYR A 373 12.13 -28.96 26.71
N ALA A 374 12.71 -30.15 26.66
CA ALA A 374 12.31 -31.27 25.83
C ALA A 374 12.29 -32.56 26.64
N PRO A 375 11.48 -33.57 26.31
CA PRO A 375 11.56 -34.89 26.92
C PRO A 375 12.78 -35.69 26.45
N GLU A 376 13.38 -35.33 25.32
CA GLU A 376 14.56 -35.99 24.73
C GLU A 376 15.86 -35.37 25.24
N THR A 377 16.96 -36.14 25.14
CA THR A 377 18.29 -35.63 25.39
C THR A 377 18.76 -34.71 24.25
N VAL A 378 19.75 -33.84 24.52
CA VAL A 378 20.36 -32.96 23.50
C VAL A 378 20.83 -33.74 22.28
N ALA A 379 21.47 -34.90 22.47
CA ALA A 379 21.94 -35.75 21.38
C ALA A 379 20.78 -36.27 20.49
N GLN A 380 19.65 -36.68 21.11
CA GLN A 380 18.47 -37.12 20.38
C GLN A 380 17.84 -35.97 19.60
N ARG A 381 17.80 -34.76 20.19
CA ARG A 381 17.32 -33.54 19.52
C ARG A 381 18.19 -33.21 18.30
N GLN A 382 19.52 -33.23 18.45
CA GLN A 382 20.44 -33.01 17.35
C GLN A 382 20.26 -34.04 16.22
N ALA A 383 20.14 -35.32 16.54
CA ALA A 383 19.87 -36.38 15.56
C ALA A 383 18.52 -36.14 14.84
N GLY A 384 17.48 -35.70 15.58
CA GLY A 384 16.19 -35.36 14.98
C GLY A 384 16.23 -34.19 14.01
N PHE A 385 16.95 -33.13 14.32
CA PHE A 385 17.17 -32.02 13.38
C PHE A 385 18.05 -32.42 12.19
N GLN A 386 19.07 -33.26 12.39
CA GLN A 386 19.89 -33.79 11.32
C GLN A 386 19.05 -34.61 10.31
N GLU A 387 18.13 -35.42 10.81
CA GLU A 387 17.16 -36.17 9.97
C GLU A 387 16.25 -35.21 9.18
N LEU A 388 15.67 -34.20 9.85
CA LEU A 388 14.78 -33.20 9.24
C LEU A 388 15.45 -32.41 8.13
N PHE A 389 16.71 -32.08 8.28
CA PHE A 389 17.49 -31.25 7.39
C PHE A 389 18.71 -31.99 6.81
N ALA A 390 18.51 -33.27 6.44
CA ALA A 390 19.58 -34.11 5.90
C ALA A 390 20.31 -33.49 4.70
N ASN A 391 19.59 -32.76 3.84
CA ASN A 391 20.17 -32.09 2.68
C ASN A 391 20.28 -30.57 2.94
N PRO A 392 21.38 -29.92 2.49
CA PRO A 392 21.50 -28.47 2.55
C PRO A 392 20.39 -27.75 1.79
N ALA A 393 19.98 -26.59 2.28
CA ALA A 393 19.13 -25.66 1.56
C ALA A 393 19.81 -24.30 1.48
N VAL A 394 19.69 -23.64 0.36
CA VAL A 394 20.23 -22.30 0.17
C VAL A 394 19.13 -21.24 0.25
N ARG A 395 19.52 -20.02 0.52
CA ARG A 395 18.66 -18.87 0.42
C ARG A 395 19.18 -17.97 -0.70
N ASP A 396 18.39 -17.86 -1.78
CA ASP A 396 18.69 -16.91 -2.83
C ASP A 396 18.21 -15.53 -2.41
N THR A 397 19.14 -14.69 -1.99
CA THR A 397 18.88 -13.28 -1.67
C THR A 397 19.09 -12.37 -2.88
N SER A 398 19.55 -12.90 -4.01
CA SER A 398 19.86 -12.12 -5.22
C SER A 398 18.60 -11.53 -5.86
N GLN A 399 17.43 -12.13 -5.64
CA GLN A 399 16.14 -11.65 -6.14
C GLN A 399 15.44 -10.67 -5.21
N ILE A 400 16.01 -10.32 -4.06
CA ILE A 400 15.55 -9.21 -3.23
C ILE A 400 16.08 -7.90 -3.84
N ILE A 401 15.88 -7.75 -5.12
CA ILE A 401 15.91 -6.46 -5.79
C ILE A 401 14.71 -5.72 -5.22
N ALA A 402 14.90 -4.46 -4.85
CA ALA A 402 13.81 -3.59 -4.44
C ALA A 402 12.61 -3.83 -5.35
N ARG A 403 11.68 -4.67 -4.94
CA ARG A 403 10.44 -4.89 -5.67
C ARG A 403 9.76 -3.54 -5.66
N LYS A 404 9.67 -2.91 -6.83
CA LYS A 404 8.76 -1.78 -6.95
C LYS A 404 7.40 -2.32 -6.53
N PRO A 405 6.71 -1.66 -5.60
CA PRO A 405 5.41 -2.09 -5.17
C PRO A 405 4.52 -2.37 -6.38
N SER A 406 4.15 -3.62 -6.59
CA SER A 406 3.24 -4.01 -7.68
C SER A 406 1.82 -3.88 -7.16
N PHE A 407 1.32 -2.66 -7.11
CA PHE A 407 -0.05 -2.41 -6.67
C PHE A 407 -1.04 -2.83 -7.75
N ASN A 408 -1.85 -3.84 -7.49
CA ASN A 408 -2.96 -4.20 -8.37
C ASN A 408 -4.18 -3.32 -8.13
N THR A 409 -4.51 -3.06 -6.87
CA THR A 409 -5.60 -2.17 -6.46
C THR A 409 -5.43 -1.74 -5.01
N ILE A 410 -5.83 -0.52 -4.68
CA ILE A 410 -5.90 -0.02 -3.30
C ILE A 410 -7.19 0.78 -3.09
N SER A 411 -7.67 0.78 -1.85
CA SER A 411 -8.81 1.61 -1.42
C SER A 411 -8.32 2.77 -0.55
N VAL A 412 -8.59 3.99 -1.01
CA VAL A 412 -8.26 5.23 -0.30
C VAL A 412 -9.55 5.76 0.34
N PRO A 413 -9.59 6.02 1.66
CA PRO A 413 -10.77 6.57 2.32
C PRO A 413 -11.14 7.95 1.75
N LEU A 414 -12.42 8.17 1.51
CA LEU A 414 -12.98 9.47 1.15
C LEU A 414 -13.72 10.04 2.36
N TYR A 415 -13.20 11.12 2.88
CA TYR A 415 -13.80 11.85 3.99
C TYR A 415 -14.85 12.82 3.48
N THR A 416 -15.95 13.00 4.22
CA THR A 416 -17.01 13.95 3.89
C THR A 416 -16.95 15.16 4.82
N LYS A 417 -17.27 16.33 4.32
CA LYS A 417 -17.43 17.54 5.16
C LYS A 417 -18.90 17.69 5.53
N GLY A 418 -19.25 17.52 6.79
CA GLY A 418 -20.61 17.67 7.33
C GLY A 418 -20.79 16.84 8.60
N SER A 419 -21.67 17.27 9.51
CA SER A 419 -22.11 16.48 10.67
C SER A 419 -23.09 15.37 10.23
N VAL A 420 -23.27 14.36 11.09
CA VAL A 420 -24.27 13.30 10.89
C VAL A 420 -25.62 13.91 10.55
N GLY A 421 -26.24 13.46 9.45
CA GLY A 421 -27.53 13.99 8.96
C GLY A 421 -27.43 15.28 8.12
N GLN A 422 -26.23 15.86 7.93
CA GLN A 422 -26.02 17.00 7.05
C GLN A 422 -25.54 16.55 5.66
N ARG A 423 -25.82 17.40 4.67
CA ARG A 423 -25.45 17.18 3.27
C ARG A 423 -23.94 17.03 3.10
N VAL A 424 -23.51 15.97 2.40
CA VAL A 424 -22.15 15.84 1.86
C VAL A 424 -21.90 16.99 0.87
N ARG A 425 -20.92 17.84 1.15
CA ARG A 425 -20.55 18.99 0.31
C ARG A 425 -19.35 18.70 -0.60
N GLY A 426 -18.66 17.58 -0.40
CA GLY A 426 -17.52 17.14 -1.17
C GLY A 426 -16.92 15.88 -0.58
N TYR A 427 -16.24 15.11 -1.41
CA TYR A 427 -15.36 14.01 -1.00
C TYR A 427 -13.93 14.53 -0.92
N PHE A 428 -13.26 14.28 0.19
CA PHE A 428 -11.90 14.68 0.44
C PHE A 428 -11.04 13.45 0.66
N LEU A 429 -9.84 13.44 0.10
CA LEU A 429 -8.81 12.44 0.41
C LEU A 429 -7.60 13.12 1.00
N GLN A 430 -6.77 12.34 1.69
CA GLN A 430 -5.49 12.81 2.19
C GLN A 430 -4.41 12.60 1.13
N LEU A 431 -3.66 13.63 0.83
CA LEU A 431 -2.47 13.56 -0.01
C LEU A 431 -1.36 14.48 0.51
N ALA A 432 -0.12 14.09 0.25
CA ALA A 432 1.06 14.90 0.49
C ALA A 432 1.66 15.37 -0.84
N VAL A 433 2.22 16.56 -0.84
CA VAL A 433 2.87 17.17 -2.01
C VAL A 433 4.29 17.56 -1.65
N ALA A 434 5.25 17.23 -2.50
CA ALA A 434 6.67 17.50 -2.28
C ALA A 434 7.19 16.98 -0.91
N GLY A 435 6.74 15.81 -0.48
CA GLY A 435 7.14 15.25 0.82
C GLY A 435 6.58 15.98 2.04
N GLY A 436 5.55 16.81 1.87
CA GLY A 436 4.87 17.50 2.97
C GLY A 436 3.98 16.56 3.78
N GLN A 437 3.42 17.08 4.88
CA GLN A 437 2.44 16.35 5.67
C GLN A 437 1.15 16.13 4.87
N PRO A 438 0.50 14.95 4.98
CA PRO A 438 -0.77 14.70 4.33
C PRO A 438 -1.83 15.73 4.72
N LYS A 439 -2.47 16.32 3.73
CA LYS A 439 -3.56 17.31 3.88
C LYS A 439 -4.80 16.84 3.16
N ARG A 440 -5.97 17.28 3.65
CA ARG A 440 -7.24 17.02 2.96
C ARG A 440 -7.38 17.87 1.72
N VAL A 441 -7.62 17.20 0.60
CA VAL A 441 -7.81 17.81 -0.72
C VAL A 441 -9.13 17.32 -1.30
N LEU A 442 -9.89 18.22 -1.93
CA LEU A 442 -11.16 17.89 -2.57
C LEU A 442 -10.92 17.00 -3.79
N LEU A 443 -11.59 15.86 -3.85
CA LEU A 443 -11.64 15.00 -5.03
C LEU A 443 -12.64 15.57 -6.03
N ASP A 444 -12.19 15.91 -7.21
CA ASP A 444 -12.99 16.51 -8.27
C ASP A 444 -12.90 15.68 -9.55
N THR A 445 -13.95 14.92 -9.85
CA THR A 445 -14.06 14.16 -11.10
C THR A 445 -14.55 15.00 -12.28
N GLY A 446 -14.93 16.26 -12.04
CA GLY A 446 -15.32 17.23 -13.06
C GLY A 446 -14.18 18.05 -13.66
N SER A 447 -13.02 18.09 -13.02
CA SER A 447 -11.82 18.80 -13.51
C SER A 447 -10.58 17.93 -13.55
N ALA A 448 -9.47 18.41 -14.14
CA ALA A 448 -8.19 17.73 -14.20
C ALA A 448 -7.10 18.56 -13.55
N GLY A 449 -6.19 17.88 -12.82
CA GLY A 449 -4.96 18.45 -12.27
C GLY A 449 -4.99 18.78 -10.79
N LEU A 450 -3.82 18.83 -10.20
CA LEU A 450 -3.63 19.09 -8.77
C LEU A 450 -3.38 20.59 -8.53
N ARG A 451 -4.16 21.16 -7.62
CA ARG A 451 -4.09 22.58 -7.21
C ARG A 451 -4.03 22.63 -5.69
N VAL A 452 -2.96 23.17 -5.13
CA VAL A 452 -2.75 23.23 -3.68
C VAL A 452 -2.24 24.61 -3.26
N PRO A 453 -2.53 25.08 -2.05
CA PRO A 453 -1.91 26.26 -1.50
C PRO A 453 -0.43 25.95 -1.12
N LYS A 454 0.40 26.99 -1.06
CA LYS A 454 1.85 26.89 -0.83
C LYS A 454 2.21 26.12 0.46
N GLU A 455 1.42 26.27 1.51
CA GLU A 455 1.62 25.63 2.81
C GLU A 455 1.40 24.09 2.81
N PHE A 456 1.01 23.50 1.68
CA PHE A 456 0.90 22.03 1.52
C PHE A 456 2.20 21.40 1.05
N LEU A 457 3.14 22.23 0.57
CA LEU A 457 4.42 21.74 0.04
C LEU A 457 5.37 21.39 1.20
N GLY A 458 6.03 20.25 1.06
CA GLY A 458 7.14 19.85 1.92
C GLY A 458 8.51 20.23 1.34
N ASN A 459 9.53 19.49 1.75
CA ASN A 459 10.93 19.78 1.46
C ASN A 459 11.53 18.97 0.29
N ALA A 460 10.73 18.11 -0.38
CA ALA A 460 11.23 17.39 -1.56
C ALA A 460 11.44 18.34 -2.74
N PRO A 461 12.25 17.95 -3.74
CA PRO A 461 12.55 18.80 -4.89
C PRO A 461 11.30 19.30 -5.62
N ILE A 462 11.30 20.59 -5.96
CA ILE A 462 10.26 21.27 -6.71
C ILE A 462 10.90 21.93 -7.93
N ASN A 463 10.53 21.47 -9.11
CA ASN A 463 10.98 22.04 -10.38
C ASN A 463 10.01 23.15 -10.80
N LYS A 464 10.39 24.39 -10.59
CA LYS A 464 9.62 25.58 -10.97
C LYS A 464 9.67 25.78 -12.46
N THR A 465 8.52 26.10 -13.08
CA THR A 465 8.45 26.41 -14.53
C THR A 465 8.49 27.90 -14.83
N GLY A 466 8.22 28.74 -13.84
CA GLY A 466 7.99 30.19 -14.02
C GLY A 466 6.64 30.51 -14.67
N GLN A 467 5.86 29.51 -15.09
CA GLN A 467 4.57 29.72 -15.77
C GLN A 467 3.48 29.95 -14.72
N ILE A 468 2.82 31.10 -14.82
CA ILE A 468 1.62 31.39 -14.02
C ILE A 468 0.39 30.91 -14.80
N ILE A 469 -0.43 30.09 -14.16
CA ILE A 469 -1.67 29.57 -14.73
C ILE A 469 -2.88 30.07 -13.95
N LYS A 470 -3.98 30.28 -14.66
CA LYS A 470 -5.27 30.71 -14.11
C LYS A 470 -6.33 29.66 -14.42
N GLU A 471 -7.06 29.26 -13.40
CA GLU A 471 -8.22 28.37 -13.52
C GLU A 471 -9.47 29.05 -13.01
N VAL A 472 -10.57 28.92 -13.72
CA VAL A 472 -11.87 29.47 -13.32
C VAL A 472 -12.78 28.33 -12.95
N LEU A 473 -13.17 28.25 -11.68
CA LEU A 473 -14.11 27.27 -11.19
C LEU A 473 -15.56 27.65 -11.56
N SER A 474 -16.45 26.67 -11.54
CA SER A 474 -17.87 26.84 -11.92
C SER A 474 -18.62 27.90 -11.11
N ASP A 475 -18.24 28.10 -9.85
CA ASP A 475 -18.79 29.12 -8.96
C ASP A 475 -18.27 30.55 -9.24
N GLY A 476 -17.31 30.70 -10.15
CA GLY A 476 -16.66 31.95 -10.49
C GLY A 476 -15.40 32.26 -9.69
N THR A 477 -14.92 31.35 -8.89
CA THR A 477 -13.61 31.47 -8.24
C THR A 477 -12.50 31.34 -9.28
N VAL A 478 -11.59 32.29 -9.29
CA VAL A 478 -10.36 32.28 -10.08
C VAL A 478 -9.21 31.86 -9.17
N LEU A 479 -8.56 30.76 -9.51
CA LEU A 479 -7.32 30.30 -8.88
C LEU A 479 -6.15 30.72 -9.75
N GLU A 480 -5.19 31.46 -9.20
CA GLU A 480 -3.98 31.88 -9.90
C GLU A 480 -2.76 31.37 -9.13
N GLY A 481 -1.76 30.82 -9.84
CA GLY A 481 -0.57 30.30 -9.20
C GLY A 481 0.46 29.76 -10.19
N GLU A 482 1.66 29.46 -9.67
CA GLU A 482 2.76 28.93 -10.44
C GLU A 482 2.56 27.44 -10.76
N LEU A 483 2.82 27.04 -12.00
CA LEU A 483 2.91 25.63 -12.38
C LEU A 483 4.30 25.12 -11.98
N VAL A 484 4.33 24.05 -11.19
CA VAL A 484 5.57 23.38 -10.78
C VAL A 484 5.47 21.88 -11.05
N TYR A 485 6.61 21.18 -11.13
CA TYR A 485 6.67 19.73 -11.16
C TYR A 485 7.27 19.22 -9.86
N THR A 486 6.55 18.33 -9.16
CA THR A 486 7.00 17.70 -7.92
C THR A 486 6.27 16.37 -7.69
N THR A 487 6.71 15.59 -6.71
CA THR A 487 6.05 14.33 -6.33
C THR A 487 4.77 14.58 -5.54
N MET A 488 3.80 13.71 -5.75
CA MET A 488 2.57 13.62 -4.96
C MET A 488 2.48 12.23 -4.34
N GLN A 489 1.91 12.15 -3.15
CA GLN A 489 1.65 10.88 -2.47
C GLN A 489 0.18 10.81 -2.04
N ILE A 490 -0.52 9.75 -2.42
CA ILE A 490 -1.89 9.44 -1.96
C ILE A 490 -1.83 8.27 -0.97
N GLY A 491 -2.28 8.51 0.26
CA GLY A 491 -2.02 7.57 1.34
C GLY A 491 -0.51 7.34 1.44
N LEU A 492 -0.06 6.12 1.14
CA LEU A 492 1.35 5.73 1.22
C LEU A 492 2.06 5.65 -0.13
N ILE A 493 1.37 5.95 -1.22
CA ILE A 493 1.83 5.67 -2.57
C ILE A 493 2.28 6.96 -3.24
N PRO A 494 3.59 7.12 -3.46
CA PRO A 494 4.11 8.23 -4.23
C PRO A 494 3.87 8.02 -5.73
N THR A 495 3.82 9.11 -6.47
CA THR A 495 3.91 9.06 -7.93
C THR A 495 5.32 8.62 -8.35
N GLU A 496 5.43 7.82 -9.42
CA GLU A 496 6.73 7.35 -9.95
C GLU A 496 7.58 8.49 -10.50
N GLU A 497 6.93 9.53 -11.01
CA GLU A 497 7.55 10.71 -11.59
C GLU A 497 6.91 11.98 -11.03
N PRO A 498 7.60 13.12 -11.10
CA PRO A 498 7.00 14.40 -10.78
C PRO A 498 5.77 14.69 -11.64
N VAL A 499 4.71 15.19 -11.00
CA VAL A 499 3.45 15.61 -11.64
C VAL A 499 3.35 17.12 -11.67
N PRO A 500 2.66 17.71 -12.67
CA PRO A 500 2.38 19.13 -12.69
C PRO A 500 1.39 19.51 -11.59
N VAL A 501 1.73 20.52 -10.81
CA VAL A 501 0.94 21.03 -9.69
C VAL A 501 0.83 22.55 -9.82
N GLN A 502 -0.40 23.08 -9.74
CA GLN A 502 -0.58 24.52 -9.56
C GLN A 502 -0.44 24.89 -8.10
N VAL A 503 0.61 25.62 -7.77
CA VAL A 503 0.78 26.21 -6.42
C VAL A 503 0.03 27.53 -6.38
N VAL A 504 -1.17 27.49 -5.76
CA VAL A 504 -2.09 28.63 -5.74
C VAL A 504 -1.58 29.71 -4.81
N THR A 505 -1.39 30.91 -5.36
CA THR A 505 -0.94 32.11 -4.65
C THR A 505 -2.04 33.16 -4.50
N SER A 506 -3.05 33.13 -5.34
CA SER A 506 -4.17 34.07 -5.31
C SER A 506 -5.51 33.38 -5.58
N ARG A 507 -6.56 33.85 -4.88
CA ARG A 507 -7.95 33.44 -5.08
C ARG A 507 -8.84 34.67 -5.15
N GLN A 508 -9.60 34.81 -6.22
CA GLN A 508 -10.46 35.95 -6.45
C GLN A 508 -11.81 35.50 -7.02
N CYS A 509 -12.82 36.35 -6.94
CA CYS A 509 -14.08 36.13 -7.64
C CYS A 509 -14.07 36.84 -8.99
N LEU A 510 -14.66 36.21 -10.01
CA LEU A 510 -14.98 36.91 -11.26
C LEU A 510 -15.90 38.11 -10.97
N PRO A 511 -15.74 39.26 -11.67
CA PRO A 511 -16.62 40.41 -11.53
C PRO A 511 -18.09 40.07 -11.69
N GLN A 512 -18.43 39.15 -12.62
CA GLN A 512 -19.79 38.71 -12.93
C GLN A 512 -20.37 37.75 -11.89
N LYS A 513 -19.49 37.17 -11.00
CA LYS A 513 -19.88 36.27 -9.90
C LYS A 513 -19.22 36.70 -8.58
N PRO A 514 -19.60 37.83 -8.00
CA PRO A 514 -18.91 38.46 -6.89
C PRO A 514 -19.00 37.69 -5.55
N ASN A 515 -19.89 36.71 -5.46
CA ASN A 515 -20.19 35.91 -4.27
C ASN A 515 -19.68 34.46 -4.43
N CYS A 516 -18.48 34.27 -4.98
CA CYS A 516 -17.85 32.97 -5.12
C CYS A 516 -17.21 32.46 -3.80
N SER A 517 -16.77 31.21 -3.80
CA SER A 517 -16.16 30.57 -2.62
C SER A 517 -14.86 31.24 -2.15
N ALA A 518 -14.18 32.02 -3.00
CA ALA A 518 -12.99 32.78 -2.59
C ALA A 518 -13.30 33.83 -1.50
N LYS A 519 -14.54 34.35 -1.42
CA LYS A 519 -14.98 35.31 -0.41
C LYS A 519 -15.54 34.68 0.88
N SER A 520 -15.68 33.36 0.93
CA SER A 520 -16.31 32.66 2.07
C SER A 520 -15.50 32.69 3.37
N GLY A 521 -14.27 33.21 3.36
CA GLY A 521 -13.35 33.15 4.49
C GLY A 521 -12.81 31.73 4.81
N THR A 522 -13.28 30.72 4.10
CA THR A 522 -12.82 29.35 4.30
C THR A 522 -11.45 29.15 3.65
N PRO A 523 -10.44 28.61 4.37
CA PRO A 523 -9.15 28.28 3.79
C PRO A 523 -9.30 27.33 2.58
N PHE A 524 -8.46 27.52 1.59
CA PHE A 524 -8.44 26.64 0.41
C PHE A 524 -7.80 25.30 0.76
N SER A 525 -8.60 24.23 0.69
CA SER A 525 -8.14 22.87 1.00
C SER A 525 -7.46 22.15 -0.16
N GLY A 526 -7.20 22.82 -1.29
CA GLY A 526 -6.72 22.18 -2.51
C GLY A 526 -7.80 21.40 -3.25
N ILE A 527 -7.50 21.09 -4.52
CA ILE A 527 -8.36 20.30 -5.42
C ILE A 527 -7.47 19.32 -6.17
N ILE A 528 -7.82 18.04 -6.16
CA ILE A 528 -7.27 17.04 -7.07
C ILE A 528 -8.31 16.71 -8.14
N GLY A 529 -8.10 17.25 -9.34
CA GLY A 529 -8.93 16.99 -10.51
C GLY A 529 -8.48 15.70 -11.21
N VAL A 530 -9.41 14.77 -11.40
CA VAL A 530 -9.10 13.41 -11.87
C VAL A 530 -9.89 12.99 -13.11
N ASN A 531 -10.48 13.93 -13.84
CA ASN A 531 -11.24 13.61 -15.06
C ASN A 531 -10.32 13.24 -16.26
N TYR A 532 -10.95 12.86 -17.37
CA TYR A 532 -10.25 12.44 -18.60
C TYR A 532 -9.76 13.61 -19.47
N SER A 533 -10.33 14.81 -19.32
CA SER A 533 -10.03 15.95 -20.19
C SER A 533 -8.70 16.58 -19.80
N GLU A 534 -7.73 16.44 -20.66
CA GLU A 534 -6.38 16.95 -20.46
C GLU A 534 -6.09 18.06 -21.50
N LYS A 535 -6.93 19.08 -21.56
CA LYS A 535 -6.80 20.18 -22.55
C LYS A 535 -5.60 21.08 -22.27
N ALA A 536 -5.17 21.15 -20.99
CA ALA A 536 -4.05 21.95 -20.54
C ALA A 536 -3.40 21.34 -19.30
N LEU A 537 -2.22 21.83 -18.91
CA LEU A 537 -1.62 21.53 -17.63
C LEU A 537 -2.33 22.32 -16.51
N PRO A 538 -2.43 21.75 -15.29
CA PRO A 538 -2.00 20.43 -14.89
C PRO A 538 -2.97 19.32 -15.36
N TYR A 539 -2.46 18.13 -15.64
CA TYR A 539 -3.26 16.96 -15.99
C TYR A 539 -3.60 16.09 -14.74
N ASN A 540 -4.45 15.05 -14.94
CA ASN A 540 -4.81 14.09 -13.90
C ASN A 540 -3.57 13.39 -13.31
N PRO A 541 -3.20 13.67 -12.04
CA PRO A 541 -1.97 13.15 -11.44
C PRO A 541 -2.03 11.66 -11.11
N LEU A 542 -3.22 11.04 -11.03
CA LEU A 542 -3.36 9.59 -10.79
C LEU A 542 -2.69 8.75 -11.88
N ARG A 543 -2.49 9.30 -13.07
CA ARG A 543 -1.83 8.63 -14.19
C ARG A 543 -0.33 8.38 -13.99
N LYS A 544 0.27 8.97 -12.97
CA LYS A 544 1.66 8.78 -12.58
C LYS A 544 1.81 7.93 -11.30
N LEU A 545 0.73 7.31 -10.85
CA LEU A 545 0.80 6.31 -9.80
C LEU A 545 1.46 5.02 -10.32
N PRO A 546 2.13 4.24 -9.44
CA PRO A 546 2.87 3.06 -9.84
C PRO A 546 1.98 1.91 -10.34
N GLY A 547 2.47 1.20 -11.34
CA GLY A 547 1.91 -0.04 -11.85
C GLY A 547 0.43 0.08 -12.25
N ASN A 548 -0.38 -0.87 -11.82
CA ASN A 548 -1.79 -0.94 -12.18
C ASN A 548 -2.65 0.19 -11.60
N LEU A 549 -2.16 0.94 -10.60
CA LEU A 549 -2.92 2.03 -9.98
C LEU A 549 -3.16 3.21 -10.93
N SER A 550 -2.36 3.34 -11.98
CA SER A 550 -2.50 4.40 -13.00
C SER A 550 -3.52 4.07 -14.10
N ASN A 551 -4.03 2.83 -14.15
CA ASN A 551 -4.90 2.37 -15.24
C ASN A 551 -6.37 2.81 -15.11
N GLY A 552 -6.77 3.32 -13.94
CA GLY A 552 -8.10 3.85 -13.67
C GLY A 552 -8.52 3.70 -12.21
N PHE A 553 -9.75 4.13 -11.92
CA PHE A 553 -10.24 4.17 -10.55
C PHE A 553 -11.76 4.06 -10.46
N ILE A 554 -12.26 3.77 -9.25
CA ILE A 554 -13.69 3.75 -8.93
C ILE A 554 -13.94 4.72 -7.77
N VAL A 555 -14.95 5.57 -7.91
CA VAL A 555 -15.45 6.39 -6.81
C VAL A 555 -16.70 5.72 -6.26
N SER A 556 -16.67 5.34 -4.99
CA SER A 556 -17.79 4.81 -4.25
C SER A 556 -18.18 5.81 -3.15
N GLY A 557 -19.35 6.40 -3.25
CA GLY A 557 -19.88 7.36 -2.26
C GLY A 557 -20.23 6.69 -0.93
N ASN A 558 -20.69 7.47 0.06
CA ASN A 558 -21.05 6.92 1.38
C ASN A 558 -22.48 6.37 1.47
N GLY A 559 -23.28 6.46 0.39
CA GLY A 559 -24.66 5.97 0.35
C GLY A 559 -25.63 6.66 1.32
N GLY A 560 -25.27 7.87 1.80
CA GLY A 560 -26.06 8.59 2.81
C GLY A 560 -25.91 8.02 4.22
N SER A 561 -25.06 7.01 4.43
CA SER A 561 -24.75 6.43 5.74
C SER A 561 -23.56 7.12 6.41
N ASN A 562 -23.32 6.83 7.69
CA ASN A 562 -22.15 7.33 8.45
C ASN A 562 -20.82 6.73 7.98
N ASN A 563 -20.81 5.87 6.97
CA ASN A 563 -19.59 5.28 6.41
C ASN A 563 -18.94 6.26 5.44
N ASN A 564 -17.63 6.40 5.54
CA ASN A 564 -16.85 7.14 4.55
C ASN A 564 -16.97 6.46 3.17
N GLY A 565 -16.96 7.24 2.10
CA GLY A 565 -16.79 6.71 0.75
C GLY A 565 -15.38 6.18 0.52
N SER A 566 -15.12 5.65 -0.66
CA SER A 566 -13.79 5.18 -1.06
C SER A 566 -13.43 5.57 -2.49
N LEU A 567 -12.15 5.87 -2.70
CA LEU A 567 -11.51 5.93 -4.01
C LEU A 567 -10.70 4.65 -4.18
N ILE A 568 -11.15 3.76 -5.06
CA ILE A 568 -10.45 2.52 -5.36
C ILE A 568 -9.57 2.79 -6.58
N LEU A 569 -8.25 2.82 -6.39
CA LEU A 569 -7.25 2.99 -7.43
C LEU A 569 -6.85 1.62 -8.01
N GLY A 570 -6.62 1.55 -9.32
CA GLY A 570 -6.28 0.31 -10.01
C GLY A 570 -7.50 -0.55 -10.37
N LEU A 571 -7.76 -0.68 -11.68
CA LEU A 571 -8.87 -1.48 -12.19
C LEU A 571 -8.40 -2.93 -12.44
N THR A 572 -9.18 -3.88 -11.93
CA THR A 572 -8.98 -5.33 -12.11
C THR A 572 -10.24 -5.98 -12.65
N ALA A 573 -10.17 -7.20 -13.15
CA ALA A 573 -11.35 -7.94 -13.57
C ALA A 573 -12.40 -8.02 -12.46
N ASN A 574 -11.97 -8.30 -11.22
CA ASN A 574 -12.87 -8.46 -10.08
C ASN A 574 -13.59 -7.16 -9.68
N ASN A 575 -12.89 -6.00 -9.64
CA ASN A 575 -13.55 -4.76 -9.23
C ASN A 575 -14.38 -4.08 -10.33
N ARG A 576 -14.20 -4.52 -11.60
CA ARG A 576 -15.04 -4.14 -12.75
C ARG A 576 -16.36 -4.89 -12.81
N GLU A 577 -16.50 -5.99 -12.08
CA GLU A 577 -17.71 -6.82 -12.12
C GLU A 577 -18.94 -6.04 -11.69
N GLY A 578 -20.04 -6.25 -12.42
CA GLY A 578 -21.34 -5.59 -12.18
C GLY A 578 -21.44 -4.14 -12.69
N PHE A 579 -20.39 -3.57 -13.28
CA PHE A 579 -20.49 -2.25 -13.92
C PHE A 579 -21.07 -2.35 -15.33
N LYS A 580 -21.98 -1.45 -15.65
CA LYS A 580 -22.45 -1.21 -17.02
C LYS A 580 -21.62 -0.07 -17.62
N MET A 581 -20.93 -0.37 -18.72
CA MET A 581 -19.91 0.50 -19.31
C MET A 581 -20.47 1.37 -20.43
N ALA A 582 -20.07 2.64 -20.46
CA ALA A 582 -20.31 3.60 -21.53
C ALA A 582 -18.98 4.06 -22.13
N SER A 583 -18.89 4.15 -23.46
CA SER A 583 -17.72 4.64 -24.15
C SER A 583 -17.71 6.17 -24.24
N LEU A 584 -16.53 6.74 -24.08
CA LEU A 584 -16.25 8.16 -24.24
C LEU A 584 -15.77 8.44 -25.66
N SER A 585 -16.02 9.66 -26.13
CA SER A 585 -15.47 10.10 -27.43
C SER A 585 -13.98 10.42 -27.30
N GLN A 586 -13.20 10.00 -28.29
CA GLN A 586 -11.78 10.34 -28.36
C GLN A 586 -11.60 11.81 -28.76
N GLN A 587 -10.65 12.49 -28.12
CA GLN A 587 -10.24 13.85 -28.46
C GLN A 587 -8.84 13.84 -29.11
N SER A 588 -8.52 14.90 -29.88
CA SER A 588 -7.20 15.07 -30.46
C SER A 588 -6.11 15.16 -29.39
N VAL A 589 -4.99 14.48 -29.64
CA VAL A 589 -3.82 14.46 -28.74
C VAL A 589 -3.13 15.84 -28.79
N ILE A 590 -2.75 16.37 -27.61
CA ILE A 590 -1.87 17.54 -27.50
C ILE A 590 -0.44 17.05 -27.21
N ASN A 591 0.55 17.55 -27.96
CA ASN A 591 1.95 17.19 -27.77
C ASN A 591 2.41 17.49 -26.33
N GLY A 592 3.13 16.52 -25.71
CA GLY A 592 3.72 16.64 -24.37
C GLY A 592 2.85 16.14 -23.21
N ILE A 593 1.61 15.68 -23.43
CA ILE A 593 0.77 15.07 -22.39
C ILE A 593 0.63 13.57 -22.65
N PRO A 594 0.97 12.70 -21.67
CA PRO A 594 0.98 11.26 -21.89
C PRO A 594 -0.42 10.65 -22.02
N GLY A 595 -0.58 9.72 -22.95
CA GLY A 595 -1.72 8.81 -23.09
C GLY A 595 -2.84 9.26 -24.03
N ASN A 596 -3.82 8.37 -24.23
CA ASN A 596 -5.02 8.63 -25.03
C ASN A 596 -5.92 9.66 -24.33
N ARG A 597 -6.51 10.55 -25.12
CA ARG A 597 -7.43 11.57 -24.60
C ARG A 597 -8.86 11.20 -24.89
N TRP A 598 -9.67 11.39 -23.88
CA TRP A 598 -11.11 11.14 -23.96
C TRP A 598 -11.89 12.37 -23.53
N ASP A 599 -13.08 12.55 -24.11
CA ASP A 599 -14.02 13.56 -23.61
C ASP A 599 -14.45 13.16 -22.18
N SER A 600 -14.44 14.11 -21.26
CA SER A 600 -14.93 13.88 -19.90
C SER A 600 -16.45 13.75 -19.82
N GLN A 601 -17.14 14.02 -20.92
CA GLN A 601 -18.60 14.02 -21.02
C GLN A 601 -19.09 12.77 -21.74
N LEU A 602 -20.00 12.05 -21.09
CA LEU A 602 -20.75 10.97 -21.71
C LEU A 602 -21.78 11.52 -22.70
N ASN A 603 -21.90 10.88 -23.85
CA ASN A 603 -22.93 11.22 -24.84
C ASN A 603 -24.18 10.36 -24.69
N GLY A 604 -25.28 10.77 -25.35
CA GLY A 604 -26.53 9.99 -25.41
C GLY A 604 -27.39 10.08 -24.14
N VAL A 605 -27.18 11.10 -23.34
CA VAL A 605 -27.90 11.31 -22.09
C VAL A 605 -29.30 11.86 -22.37
N CYS A 606 -30.30 11.26 -21.75
CA CYS A 606 -31.70 11.75 -21.73
C CYS A 606 -31.96 12.46 -20.41
N LEU A 607 -32.57 13.67 -20.50
CA LEU A 607 -33.04 14.43 -19.35
C LEU A 607 -34.54 14.62 -19.42
N THR A 608 -35.23 14.36 -18.32
CA THR A 608 -36.66 14.64 -18.12
C THR A 608 -36.83 15.45 -16.84
N ILE A 609 -37.59 16.51 -16.89
CA ILE A 609 -37.98 17.30 -15.72
C ILE A 609 -39.49 17.27 -15.60
N SER A 610 -40.05 16.62 -14.58
CA SER A 610 -41.51 16.56 -14.35
C SER A 610 -42.07 17.94 -14.04
N GLY A 611 -43.35 18.17 -14.39
CA GLY A 611 -44.00 19.47 -14.16
C GLY A 611 -43.45 20.59 -15.05
N SER A 612 -42.67 20.29 -16.06
CA SER A 612 -42.17 21.24 -17.07
C SER A 612 -42.57 20.82 -18.48
N SER A 613 -42.47 21.76 -19.43
CA SER A 613 -42.69 21.48 -20.87
C SER A 613 -41.60 20.59 -21.47
N MET A 614 -40.56 20.23 -20.69
CA MET A 614 -39.43 19.42 -21.12
C MET A 614 -39.75 17.94 -20.95
N LYS A 615 -40.22 17.30 -22.00
CA LYS A 615 -40.40 15.85 -22.08
C LYS A 615 -39.15 15.21 -22.69
N ASN A 616 -38.56 14.24 -21.99
CA ASN A 616 -37.51 13.32 -22.43
C ASN A 616 -36.59 13.84 -23.57
N THR A 617 -35.73 14.78 -23.27
CA THR A 617 -34.76 15.30 -24.24
C THR A 617 -33.50 14.46 -24.20
N CYS A 618 -33.24 13.70 -25.28
CA CYS A 618 -32.08 12.81 -25.43
C CYS A 618 -30.98 13.45 -26.31
N ASN A 619 -29.85 12.71 -26.49
CA ASN A 619 -28.65 13.17 -27.17
C ASN A 619 -27.88 14.28 -26.44
N GLY A 620 -28.12 14.39 -25.11
CA GLY A 620 -27.36 15.27 -24.25
C GLY A 620 -26.00 14.71 -23.87
N LYS A 621 -25.24 15.54 -23.14
CA LYS A 621 -23.94 15.17 -22.53
C LYS A 621 -24.03 15.22 -21.01
N MET A 622 -23.24 14.39 -20.31
CA MET A 622 -23.18 14.37 -18.85
C MET A 622 -21.75 14.25 -18.34
N VAL A 623 -21.47 14.98 -17.26
CA VAL A 623 -20.28 14.78 -16.41
C VAL A 623 -20.73 14.22 -15.07
N ALA A 624 -20.14 13.10 -14.65
CA ALA A 624 -20.25 12.60 -13.27
C ALA A 624 -19.22 13.36 -12.42
N ASP A 625 -19.69 14.27 -11.55
CA ASP A 625 -18.86 15.29 -10.91
C ASP A 625 -18.98 15.28 -9.38
N THR A 626 -17.87 14.94 -8.69
CA THR A 626 -17.76 15.00 -7.22
C THR A 626 -17.36 16.39 -6.71
N GLY A 627 -16.82 17.25 -7.57
CA GLY A 627 -16.38 18.61 -7.23
C GLY A 627 -17.55 19.59 -7.06
N THR A 628 -18.73 19.23 -7.54
CA THR A 628 -19.93 20.06 -7.46
C THR A 628 -20.93 19.48 -6.46
N SER A 629 -21.28 20.26 -5.43
CA SER A 629 -22.22 19.83 -4.39
C SER A 629 -23.69 19.79 -4.83
N ASN A 630 -24.02 20.39 -5.97
CA ASN A 630 -25.36 20.43 -6.54
C ASN A 630 -25.37 19.92 -7.97
N GLY A 631 -26.41 19.17 -8.37
CA GLY A 631 -26.63 18.90 -9.78
C GLY A 631 -27.07 20.14 -10.53
N PHE A 632 -26.69 20.26 -11.78
CA PHE A 632 -27.27 21.25 -12.68
C PHE A 632 -27.40 20.71 -14.09
N SER A 633 -28.30 21.32 -14.86
CA SER A 633 -28.45 21.07 -16.28
C SER A 633 -28.48 22.37 -17.06
N GLU A 634 -27.78 22.41 -18.16
CA GLU A 634 -27.91 23.44 -19.17
C GLU A 634 -28.74 22.88 -20.33
N VAL A 635 -29.87 23.52 -20.63
CA VAL A 635 -30.74 23.15 -21.75
C VAL A 635 -30.46 24.10 -22.89
N LYS A 636 -29.91 23.60 -23.97
CA LYS A 636 -29.58 24.38 -25.18
C LYS A 636 -30.67 24.18 -26.21
N SER A 637 -31.78 24.93 -26.10
CA SER A 637 -32.88 24.82 -27.03
C SER A 637 -33.60 26.15 -27.17
N ALA A 638 -33.59 26.73 -28.35
CA ALA A 638 -34.34 27.95 -28.65
C ALA A 638 -35.84 27.78 -28.48
N SER A 639 -36.40 26.58 -28.72
CA SER A 639 -37.83 26.31 -28.57
C SER A 639 -38.30 26.22 -27.10
N LEU A 640 -37.40 26.07 -26.16
CA LEU A 640 -37.68 26.02 -24.72
C LEU A 640 -37.40 27.35 -24.01
N MET A 641 -36.81 28.32 -24.71
CA MET A 641 -36.63 29.66 -24.17
C MET A 641 -37.98 30.28 -23.89
N GLY A 642 -38.21 30.71 -22.66
CA GLY A 642 -39.49 31.23 -22.20
C GLY A 642 -40.50 30.19 -21.67
N LYS A 643 -40.29 28.89 -21.92
CA LYS A 643 -41.14 27.80 -21.42
C LYS A 643 -40.62 27.16 -20.13
N LEU A 644 -39.29 27.17 -19.94
CA LEU A 644 -38.59 26.78 -18.69
C LEU A 644 -38.06 28.03 -18.01
N LYS A 645 -38.29 28.16 -16.69
CA LYS A 645 -37.71 29.25 -15.89
C LYS A 645 -36.32 28.83 -15.46
N PRO A 646 -35.24 29.58 -15.78
CA PRO A 646 -33.93 29.34 -15.23
C PRO A 646 -33.94 29.46 -13.70
N GLY A 647 -33.12 28.67 -13.03
CA GLY A 647 -32.91 28.74 -11.60
C GLY A 647 -33.06 27.39 -10.87
N ARG A 648 -33.29 27.47 -9.58
CA ARG A 648 -33.42 26.28 -8.71
C ARG A 648 -34.79 25.61 -8.95
N LEU A 649 -34.75 24.30 -9.23
CA LEU A 649 -35.98 23.52 -9.34
C LEU A 649 -36.69 23.37 -7.99
N ARG A 650 -37.98 23.33 -8.02
CA ARG A 650 -38.82 23.12 -6.83
C ARG A 650 -39.06 21.64 -6.56
N PRO A 651 -39.46 21.25 -5.34
CA PRO A 651 -39.67 19.87 -4.94
C PRO A 651 -40.71 19.09 -5.76
N GLU A 652 -41.67 19.79 -6.33
CA GLU A 652 -42.67 19.19 -7.23
C GLU A 652 -42.09 18.73 -8.57
N ASN A 653 -40.88 19.20 -8.93
CA ASN A 653 -40.19 18.84 -10.16
C ASN A 653 -39.25 17.66 -9.91
N ALA A 654 -39.58 16.46 -10.39
CA ALA A 654 -38.62 15.36 -10.39
C ALA A 654 -37.70 15.49 -11.60
N VAL A 655 -36.40 15.27 -11.36
CA VAL A 655 -35.38 15.21 -12.41
C VAL A 655 -35.03 13.74 -12.65
N LYS A 656 -35.10 13.32 -13.90
CA LYS A 656 -34.66 11.99 -14.33
C LYS A 656 -33.56 12.13 -15.38
N ILE A 657 -32.44 11.45 -15.15
CA ILE A 657 -31.31 11.36 -16.07
C ILE A 657 -31.09 9.88 -16.38
N ALA A 658 -31.02 9.54 -17.65
CA ALA A 658 -30.82 8.16 -18.06
C ALA A 658 -29.89 8.05 -19.27
N ILE A 659 -29.15 6.97 -19.35
CA ILE A 659 -28.58 6.40 -20.56
C ILE A 659 -29.15 5.00 -20.68
N SER A 660 -29.82 4.71 -21.83
CA SER A 660 -30.48 3.43 -22.06
C SER A 660 -29.59 2.24 -21.75
N SER A 661 -30.10 1.25 -21.00
CA SER A 661 -29.39 0.04 -20.56
C SER A 661 -28.20 0.26 -19.60
N ILE A 662 -27.76 1.48 -19.34
CA ILE A 662 -26.59 1.78 -18.50
C ILE A 662 -27.02 2.24 -17.12
N PHE A 663 -27.74 3.35 -17.01
CA PHE A 663 -28.28 3.81 -15.73
C PHE A 663 -29.61 4.60 -15.91
N ASP A 664 -30.36 4.64 -14.82
CA ASP A 664 -31.57 5.42 -14.67
C ASP A 664 -31.54 6.08 -13.28
N TYR A 665 -31.28 7.38 -13.24
CA TYR A 665 -31.15 8.16 -12.01
C TYR A 665 -32.27 9.13 -11.88
N SER A 666 -33.03 9.02 -10.80
CA SER A 666 -34.14 9.94 -10.49
C SER A 666 -33.90 10.65 -9.17
N LEU A 667 -34.19 11.94 -9.15
CA LEU A 667 -33.96 12.83 -8.04
C LEU A 667 -35.20 13.73 -7.84
N LYS A 668 -35.64 13.88 -6.58
CA LYS A 668 -36.57 14.95 -6.19
C LYS A 668 -35.79 16.06 -5.50
N PRO A 669 -35.82 17.32 -6.03
CA PRO A 669 -35.15 18.43 -5.36
C PRO A 669 -35.72 18.66 -3.95
N GLY A 670 -34.85 18.88 -2.95
CA GLY A 670 -35.25 19.02 -1.55
C GLY A 670 -35.85 20.40 -1.21
N THR A 671 -36.74 20.45 -0.21
CA THR A 671 -37.48 21.65 0.20
C THR A 671 -36.80 22.46 1.29
N ARG A 672 -36.26 21.87 2.35
CA ARG A 672 -35.84 22.61 3.55
C ARG A 672 -34.32 22.52 3.85
N ASP A 673 -33.66 21.43 3.60
CA ASP A 673 -32.33 21.16 4.14
C ASP A 673 -31.17 21.35 3.15
N GLY A 674 -31.46 21.98 1.98
CA GLY A 674 -30.44 22.17 0.94
C GLY A 674 -29.95 20.85 0.31
N LEU A 675 -30.56 19.71 0.63
CA LEU A 675 -30.30 18.40 0.03
C LEU A 675 -30.88 18.36 -1.38
N ASN A 676 -30.10 17.77 -2.32
CA ASN A 676 -30.55 17.53 -3.68
C ASN A 676 -30.97 18.80 -4.45
N VAL A 677 -30.21 19.87 -4.35
CA VAL A 677 -30.45 21.07 -5.16
C VAL A 677 -30.13 20.79 -6.62
N TRP A 678 -31.04 21.12 -7.51
CA TRP A 678 -30.83 21.06 -8.94
C TRP A 678 -31.14 22.44 -9.58
N ASN A 679 -30.18 22.91 -10.36
CA ASN A 679 -30.31 24.17 -11.07
C ASN A 679 -30.48 23.92 -12.58
N VAL A 680 -31.26 24.72 -13.24
CA VAL A 680 -31.46 24.69 -14.70
C VAL A 680 -31.03 26.03 -15.27
N SER A 681 -30.21 26.01 -16.28
CA SER A 681 -29.92 27.17 -17.14
C SER A 681 -30.38 26.89 -18.57
N ILE A 682 -30.73 27.91 -19.31
CA ILE A 682 -31.22 27.82 -20.69
C ILE A 682 -30.30 28.68 -21.56
N SER A 683 -29.83 28.12 -22.66
CA SER A 683 -28.98 28.81 -23.63
C SER A 683 -29.53 28.62 -25.06
N ALA A 684 -29.37 29.63 -25.90
CA ALA A 684 -29.82 29.59 -27.29
C ALA A 684 -28.83 28.89 -28.26
N LYS A 685 -27.58 28.69 -27.85
CA LYS A 685 -26.54 28.06 -28.68
C LYS A 685 -26.60 26.54 -28.54
N ALA A 686 -26.76 25.83 -29.64
CA ALA A 686 -27.06 24.41 -29.67
C ALA A 686 -25.98 23.62 -30.44
N ASP A 687 -24.95 23.18 -29.78
CA ASP A 687 -24.15 22.02 -30.27
C ASP A 687 -24.70 20.69 -29.70
N HIS A 688 -25.33 20.75 -28.53
CA HIS A 688 -25.99 19.62 -27.86
C HIS A 688 -27.25 20.11 -27.14
N PRO A 689 -28.38 19.35 -27.19
CA PRO A 689 -29.66 19.81 -26.63
C PRO A 689 -29.63 19.94 -25.11
N VAL A 690 -28.74 19.16 -24.41
CA VAL A 690 -28.67 19.16 -22.95
C VAL A 690 -27.24 18.90 -22.53
N VAL A 691 -26.76 19.63 -21.50
CA VAL A 691 -25.53 19.32 -20.75
C VAL A 691 -25.88 19.15 -19.28
N VAL A 692 -25.51 18.04 -18.70
CA VAL A 692 -25.80 17.66 -17.31
C VAL A 692 -24.54 17.55 -16.52
N ASN A 693 -24.48 18.21 -15.36
CA ASN A 693 -23.53 17.91 -14.30
C ASN A 693 -24.29 17.20 -13.17
N SER A 694 -23.89 15.97 -12.85
CA SER A 694 -24.63 15.14 -11.90
C SER A 694 -24.60 15.68 -10.47
N GLY A 695 -23.54 16.37 -10.10
CA GLY A 695 -23.23 16.69 -8.73
C GLY A 695 -22.92 15.45 -7.88
N ILE A 696 -22.51 15.67 -6.65
CA ILE A 696 -22.05 14.63 -5.72
C ILE A 696 -23.15 13.63 -5.33
N ALA A 697 -24.43 14.04 -5.30
CA ALA A 697 -25.53 13.17 -4.89
C ALA A 697 -25.75 11.95 -5.80
N PHE A 698 -25.23 11.99 -7.02
CA PHE A 698 -25.26 10.87 -7.95
C PHE A 698 -24.45 9.68 -7.40
N PHE A 699 -23.34 9.96 -6.73
CA PHE A 699 -22.43 8.96 -6.14
C PHE A 699 -23.00 8.28 -4.89
N ASP A 700 -24.10 8.79 -4.33
CA ASP A 700 -24.84 8.09 -3.27
C ASP A 700 -25.64 6.90 -3.81
N LYS A 701 -25.97 6.93 -5.10
CA LYS A 701 -26.76 5.89 -5.77
C LYS A 701 -25.96 4.99 -6.68
N TYR A 702 -24.82 5.45 -7.16
CA TYR A 702 -23.96 4.71 -8.10
C TYR A 702 -22.51 4.74 -7.66
N ASP A 703 -21.87 3.58 -7.73
CA ASP A 703 -20.41 3.53 -7.87
C ASP A 703 -20.07 3.91 -9.31
N VAL A 704 -19.10 4.80 -9.49
CA VAL A 704 -18.67 5.27 -10.82
C VAL A 704 -17.24 4.87 -11.08
N LEU A 705 -17.04 4.11 -12.15
CA LEU A 705 -15.75 3.63 -12.62
C LEU A 705 -15.23 4.54 -13.75
N PHE A 706 -13.96 4.93 -13.66
CA PHE A 706 -13.25 5.75 -14.62
C PHE A 706 -12.09 4.94 -15.21
N ASP A 707 -12.17 4.62 -16.52
CA ASP A 707 -11.16 3.86 -17.25
C ASP A 707 -10.51 4.73 -18.35
N PRO A 708 -9.44 5.45 -18.01
CA PRO A 708 -8.76 6.32 -18.96
C PRO A 708 -7.95 5.54 -20.01
N VAL A 709 -7.67 4.25 -19.78
CA VAL A 709 -6.94 3.40 -20.75
C VAL A 709 -7.84 3.06 -21.92
N ASN A 710 -9.07 2.62 -21.65
CA ASN A 710 -10.03 2.17 -22.66
C ASN A 710 -11.04 3.25 -23.04
N GLY A 711 -10.98 4.45 -22.45
CA GLY A 711 -11.94 5.52 -22.70
C GLY A 711 -13.37 5.15 -22.33
N GLN A 712 -13.53 4.55 -21.16
CA GLN A 712 -14.84 4.10 -20.69
C GLN A 712 -15.16 4.68 -19.31
N GLN A 713 -16.47 4.84 -19.07
CA GLN A 713 -17.02 5.14 -17.76
C GLN A 713 -18.07 4.09 -17.41
N GLY A 714 -17.96 3.54 -16.20
CA GLY A 714 -18.85 2.47 -15.74
C GLY A 714 -19.74 2.92 -14.60
N PHE A 715 -20.94 2.33 -14.50
CA PHE A 715 -21.93 2.62 -13.48
C PHE A 715 -22.46 1.34 -12.87
N ARG A 716 -22.40 1.25 -11.55
CA ARG A 716 -22.96 0.14 -10.77
C ARG A 716 -23.90 0.70 -9.71
N SER A 717 -25.19 0.29 -9.79
CA SER A 717 -26.17 0.71 -8.80
C SER A 717 -25.80 0.17 -7.42
N ARG A 718 -25.89 1.03 -6.43
CA ARG A 718 -25.74 0.66 -5.02
C ARG A 718 -27.12 0.21 -4.49
N LYS A 719 -27.12 -0.94 -3.82
CA LYS A 719 -28.33 -1.51 -3.20
C LYS A 719 -28.70 -0.78 -1.90
#